data_8f73523e4699815a77ef4c71c0fef576
#
_entry.id   8f73523e4699815a77ef4c71c0fef576
#
_cell.length_a   1.000
_cell.length_b   1.000
_cell.length_c   1.000
_cell.angle_alpha   90.00
_cell.angle_beta   90.00
_cell.angle_gamma   90.00
#
_symmetry.space_group_name_H-M   'P 1'
#
loop_
_entity.id
_entity.type
_entity.pdbx_description
1 polymer ?
#
loop_
_entity_poly.entity_id
_entity_poly.type
_entity_poly.pdbx_seq_one_letter_code
_entity_poly.pdbx_strand_id
1 'polypeptide(L)'
;MFWFYSYKGFSLAAVRTVHTALRLAGQQGCAQADTGHLLLALVQTSRGSAADFLRRKRITATTLAGCAARQRQGSPRRLHRRDFAPELSKAMEFAVLGAHAASAAKAENEHLLCAMLEDSSCTASQWLASIGIELPQAARECRQLSGQLVLPAQPRMTSGRTGRPSEKYGRDLTRLAQEGRLDPVLCRDAELERMIEILCRRQKNNPCLLGEPGVGKSALAEALAQRIASGQITAALRGKRVLALDMASMVAGTKYRGDFEERFKNLLEELYRDRSTILFIDEIHIIAGAGAAEGAIDAASILKPMLARGEVQLIGATTPEEYRKTIQKDSALERRFGKVMVEEPTPTDAETILNGLMPRYERYHGVAIPPQAIHAAVELSVRYMPGRYLPDKAIDLLDEAAAACRIADSSSGKKALTPADIAHIVSKASGVPAERVGEAERERLANLEARLSDEVIGQPRAVASVASAIRRSRTGLRESGRPIGAMLFLGPTGVGKTQLARTLAKCWFGSEKALLRFDMSEYMERHTVARLIGAPPGYVGHDEGGQLTEAVRRRPYSVVLFDEIEKAHSDIQNLLLQILEDGSLTDAQGRKADFSNTIILLTSNLGARCLAGQTAPLGFGAVAAENARRGQQAVQEAKEFFRPELMGRLDETVLFDPLEPAQLAGIADRLLCELEARAAKQGYTLRHTQAAAKVLAGDKVPPYGARELRRTVSRAVEQALADRIAAGSARPGVLYTADADADGHIILTEGTLAACV
;
A
#
# COMPACT_ATOMS: atom_id res chain seq x y z
N MET A 1 11.74 -17.15 -5.83
CA MET A 1 12.53 -18.03 -6.73
C MET A 1 13.14 -17.35 -7.97
N PHE A 2 12.66 -16.18 -8.43
CA PHE A 2 13.18 -15.45 -9.61
C PHE A 2 14.41 -14.55 -9.35
N TRP A 3 14.83 -14.36 -8.11
CA TRP A 3 15.89 -13.40 -7.72
C TRP A 3 17.30 -13.90 -8.02
N PHE A 4 17.53 -15.21 -8.04
CA PHE A 4 18.86 -15.83 -8.16
C PHE A 4 19.45 -15.81 -9.57
N TYR A 5 18.64 -15.66 -10.59
CA TYR A 5 19.14 -15.67 -11.99
C TYR A 5 19.85 -14.38 -12.42
N SER A 6 19.76 -13.29 -11.63
CA SER A 6 20.31 -11.99 -12.00
C SER A 6 21.54 -11.54 -11.20
N TYR A 7 21.97 -12.29 -10.17
CA TYR A 7 23.02 -11.88 -9.19
C TYR A 7 22.82 -10.48 -8.60
N LYS A 8 21.59 -10.00 -8.55
CA LYS A 8 21.24 -8.73 -7.88
C LYS A 8 21.59 -8.83 -6.40
N GLY A 9 22.31 -7.83 -5.88
CA GLY A 9 22.74 -7.80 -4.47
C GLY A 9 24.18 -8.32 -4.25
N PHE A 10 24.88 -8.86 -5.26
CA PHE A 10 26.27 -9.29 -5.15
C PHE A 10 27.24 -8.29 -5.76
N SER A 11 28.45 -8.21 -5.20
CA SER A 11 29.57 -7.49 -5.81
C SER A 11 30.14 -8.27 -7.01
N LEU A 12 30.89 -7.59 -7.85
CA LEU A 12 31.56 -8.23 -8.99
C LEU A 12 32.55 -9.32 -8.53
N ALA A 13 33.16 -9.17 -7.35
CA ALA A 13 34.08 -10.16 -6.78
C ALA A 13 33.32 -11.44 -6.38
N ALA A 14 32.20 -11.29 -5.65
CA ALA A 14 31.36 -12.41 -5.23
C ALA A 14 30.75 -13.15 -6.45
N VAL A 15 30.30 -12.42 -7.47
CA VAL A 15 29.81 -13.03 -8.73
C VAL A 15 30.88 -13.86 -9.42
N ARG A 16 32.12 -13.37 -9.49
CA ARG A 16 33.24 -14.12 -10.05
C ARG A 16 33.52 -15.41 -9.29
N THR A 17 33.44 -15.36 -7.98
CA THR A 17 33.61 -16.52 -7.10
C THR A 17 32.55 -17.59 -7.35
N VAL A 18 31.27 -17.18 -7.46
CA VAL A 18 30.16 -18.09 -7.77
C VAL A 18 30.32 -18.71 -9.17
N HIS A 19 30.75 -17.92 -10.18
CA HIS A 19 31.05 -18.46 -11.49
C HIS A 19 32.22 -19.46 -11.47
N THR A 20 33.23 -19.23 -10.63
CA THR A 20 34.35 -20.16 -10.46
C THR A 20 33.87 -21.47 -9.82
N ALA A 21 32.93 -21.38 -8.83
CA ALA A 21 32.34 -22.57 -8.24
C ALA A 21 31.58 -23.44 -9.25
N LEU A 22 30.77 -22.82 -10.15
CA LEU A 22 30.13 -23.54 -11.25
C LEU A 22 31.10 -24.22 -12.17
N ARG A 23 32.21 -23.53 -12.54
CA ARG A 23 33.26 -24.10 -13.41
C ARG A 23 33.96 -25.29 -12.73
N LEU A 24 34.27 -25.18 -11.43
CA LEU A 24 34.91 -26.27 -10.69
C LEU A 24 33.98 -27.49 -10.57
N ALA A 25 32.71 -27.32 -10.26
CA ALA A 25 31.74 -28.39 -10.23
C ALA A 25 31.60 -29.08 -11.61
N GLY A 26 31.57 -28.29 -12.70
CA GLY A 26 31.54 -28.81 -14.05
C GLY A 26 32.79 -29.59 -14.42
N GLN A 27 33.98 -29.14 -14.05
CA GLN A 27 35.24 -29.85 -14.23
C GLN A 27 35.31 -31.18 -13.47
N GLN A 28 34.63 -31.27 -12.33
CA GLN A 28 34.53 -32.50 -11.52
C GLN A 28 33.40 -33.43 -12.00
N GLY A 29 32.62 -33.04 -13.01
CA GLY A 29 31.53 -33.84 -13.58
C GLY A 29 30.25 -33.86 -12.71
N CYS A 30 30.16 -32.95 -11.72
CA CYS A 30 28.99 -32.88 -10.83
C CYS A 30 27.74 -32.34 -11.54
N ALA A 31 26.54 -32.76 -11.08
CA ALA A 31 25.28 -32.33 -11.64
C ALA A 31 24.94 -30.89 -11.30
N GLN A 32 25.34 -30.45 -10.12
CA GLN A 32 25.06 -29.15 -9.54
C GLN A 32 26.30 -28.65 -8.78
N ALA A 33 26.44 -27.33 -8.66
CA ALA A 33 27.43 -26.72 -7.78
C ALA A 33 26.89 -26.63 -6.37
N ASP A 34 27.63 -27.10 -5.37
CA ASP A 34 27.32 -27.06 -3.95
C ASP A 34 28.21 -26.06 -3.19
N THR A 35 28.05 -25.98 -1.86
CA THR A 35 28.84 -25.09 -0.99
C THR A 35 30.31 -25.51 -0.90
N GLY A 36 30.67 -26.78 -1.09
CA GLY A 36 32.06 -27.23 -1.18
C GLY A 36 32.79 -26.65 -2.39
N HIS A 37 32.12 -26.61 -3.55
CA HIS A 37 32.65 -25.94 -4.74
C HIS A 37 32.79 -24.43 -4.55
N LEU A 38 31.85 -23.80 -3.81
CA LEU A 38 31.95 -22.38 -3.46
C LEU A 38 33.16 -22.12 -2.53
N LEU A 39 33.40 -22.99 -1.54
CA LEU A 39 34.55 -22.89 -0.65
C LEU A 39 35.88 -23.02 -1.45
N LEU A 40 35.98 -23.95 -2.37
CA LEU A 40 37.15 -24.08 -3.27
C LEU A 40 37.34 -22.84 -4.14
N ALA A 41 36.24 -22.28 -4.65
CA ALA A 41 36.30 -21.07 -5.45
C ALA A 41 36.74 -19.87 -4.60
N LEU A 42 36.30 -19.76 -3.35
CA LEU A 42 36.75 -18.73 -2.41
C LEU A 42 38.24 -18.82 -2.15
N VAL A 43 38.76 -20.02 -1.92
CA VAL A 43 40.22 -20.24 -1.72
C VAL A 43 41.03 -19.80 -2.94
N GLN A 44 40.50 -19.99 -4.16
CA GLN A 44 41.20 -19.63 -5.41
C GLN A 44 41.05 -18.15 -5.80
N THR A 45 39.91 -17.53 -5.51
CA THR A 45 39.58 -16.23 -6.11
C THR A 45 39.50 -15.08 -5.11
N SER A 46 39.36 -15.36 -3.78
CA SER A 46 39.21 -14.31 -2.77
C SER A 46 40.45 -13.44 -2.65
N ARG A 47 40.19 -12.15 -2.44
CA ARG A 47 41.16 -11.12 -2.07
C ARG A 47 40.62 -10.38 -0.85
N GLY A 48 41.47 -9.70 -0.10
CA GLY A 48 41.08 -8.95 1.11
C GLY A 48 40.76 -9.84 2.31
N SER A 49 39.83 -9.43 3.15
CA SER A 49 39.52 -10.01 4.47
C SER A 49 39.14 -11.49 4.43
N ALA A 50 38.39 -11.94 3.42
CA ALA A 50 38.05 -13.36 3.24
C ALA A 50 39.29 -14.22 2.97
N ALA A 51 40.21 -13.73 2.11
CA ALA A 51 41.45 -14.44 1.82
C ALA A 51 42.38 -14.49 3.05
N ASP A 52 42.45 -13.42 3.81
CA ASP A 52 43.27 -13.35 5.00
C ASP A 52 42.73 -14.27 6.12
N PHE A 53 41.39 -14.39 6.20
CA PHE A 53 40.76 -15.37 7.10
C PHE A 53 41.13 -16.80 6.73
N LEU A 54 40.95 -17.16 5.44
CA LEU A 54 41.26 -18.50 4.94
C LEU A 54 42.74 -18.86 5.16
N ARG A 55 43.69 -17.91 4.92
CA ARG A 55 45.11 -18.11 5.18
C ARG A 55 45.42 -18.29 6.65
N ARG A 56 44.85 -17.46 7.54
CA ARG A 56 45.05 -17.58 8.99
C ARG A 56 44.59 -18.93 9.53
N LYS A 57 43.51 -19.46 9.01
CA LYS A 57 42.97 -20.78 9.36
C LYS A 57 43.66 -21.93 8.59
N ARG A 58 44.68 -21.65 7.78
CA ARG A 58 45.42 -22.63 6.91
C ARG A 58 44.50 -23.41 5.97
N ILE A 59 43.41 -22.80 5.55
CA ILE A 59 42.47 -23.39 4.57
C ILE A 59 43.02 -23.10 3.17
N THR A 60 43.55 -24.13 2.53
CA THR A 60 44.19 -24.05 1.18
C THR A 60 43.58 -25.07 0.26
N ALA A 61 43.79 -24.91 -1.05
CA ALA A 61 43.35 -25.89 -2.03
C ALA A 61 43.93 -27.30 -1.79
N THR A 62 45.15 -27.36 -1.22
CA THR A 62 45.79 -28.63 -0.86
C THR A 62 45.17 -29.32 0.33
N THR A 63 44.75 -28.55 1.38
CA THR A 63 44.05 -29.12 2.53
C THR A 63 42.65 -29.61 2.18
N LEU A 64 41.99 -29.01 1.20
CA LEU A 64 40.67 -29.41 0.72
C LEU A 64 40.72 -30.46 -0.42
N ALA A 65 41.89 -30.79 -0.94
CA ALA A 65 42.03 -31.67 -2.10
C ALA A 65 41.46 -33.08 -1.87
N GLY A 66 41.61 -33.62 -0.64
CA GLY A 66 41.05 -34.92 -0.26
C GLY A 66 39.52 -34.95 -0.23
N CYS A 67 38.91 -33.86 0.22
CA CYS A 67 37.44 -33.72 0.22
C CYS A 67 36.89 -33.50 -1.18
N ALA A 68 37.59 -32.68 -1.98
CA ALA A 68 37.22 -32.41 -3.38
C ALA A 68 37.34 -33.63 -4.30
N ALA A 69 38.33 -34.50 -4.06
CA ALA A 69 38.50 -35.73 -4.82
C ALA A 69 37.35 -36.72 -4.64
N ARG A 70 36.74 -36.77 -3.44
CA ARG A 70 35.59 -37.64 -3.14
C ARG A 70 34.29 -37.22 -3.86
N GLN A 71 34.22 -36.00 -4.35
CA GLN A 71 33.04 -35.48 -5.07
C GLN A 71 33.09 -35.68 -6.59
N ARG A 72 34.14 -36.24 -7.18
CA ARG A 72 34.19 -36.52 -8.60
C ARG A 72 33.12 -37.54 -8.98
N GLN A 73 32.17 -37.17 -9.86
CA GLN A 73 31.00 -37.98 -10.22
C GLN A 73 30.91 -38.38 -11.70
N GLY A 74 31.79 -37.93 -12.57
CA GLY A 74 31.67 -38.24 -13.99
C GLY A 74 32.64 -37.48 -14.91
N SER A 75 32.34 -37.48 -16.22
CA SER A 75 33.09 -36.71 -17.22
C SER A 75 32.79 -35.22 -17.10
N PRO A 76 33.78 -34.35 -17.41
CA PRO A 76 33.60 -32.90 -17.35
C PRO A 76 32.43 -32.43 -18.22
N ARG A 77 31.59 -31.51 -17.63
CA ARG A 77 30.43 -30.89 -18.30
C ARG A 77 30.36 -29.42 -18.01
N ARG A 78 29.61 -28.67 -18.85
CA ARG A 78 29.40 -27.26 -18.66
C ARG A 78 28.13 -27.04 -17.82
N LEU A 79 28.25 -26.41 -16.63
CA LEU A 79 27.15 -26.02 -15.80
C LEU A 79 26.71 -24.57 -16.11
N HIS A 80 25.42 -24.32 -15.97
CA HIS A 80 24.79 -23.03 -16.18
C HIS A 80 24.29 -22.43 -14.86
N ARG A 81 23.83 -21.19 -14.88
CA ARG A 81 23.33 -20.45 -13.72
C ARG A 81 22.14 -21.09 -12.98
N ARG A 82 21.55 -22.17 -13.54
CA ARG A 82 20.43 -22.91 -12.95
C ARG A 82 20.87 -24.15 -12.19
N ASP A 83 22.11 -24.52 -12.28
CA ASP A 83 22.63 -25.77 -11.77
C ASP A 83 23.27 -25.60 -10.39
N PHE A 84 22.56 -24.91 -9.48
CA PHE A 84 22.95 -24.77 -8.08
C PHE A 84 22.27 -25.84 -7.22
N ALA A 85 23.02 -26.43 -6.29
CA ALA A 85 22.45 -27.23 -5.23
C ALA A 85 21.61 -26.37 -4.27
N PRO A 86 20.57 -26.92 -3.64
CA PRO A 86 19.73 -26.17 -2.69
C PRO A 86 20.50 -25.49 -1.56
N GLU A 87 21.54 -26.13 -1.03
CA GLU A 87 22.42 -25.58 0.01
C GLU A 87 23.23 -24.37 -0.48
N LEU A 88 23.70 -24.35 -1.72
CA LEU A 88 24.40 -23.22 -2.29
C LEU A 88 23.45 -22.03 -2.51
N SER A 89 22.23 -22.30 -3.01
CA SER A 89 21.21 -21.28 -3.15
C SER A 89 20.88 -20.63 -1.81
N LYS A 90 20.71 -21.43 -0.77
CA LYS A 90 20.48 -20.98 0.60
C LYS A 90 21.63 -20.12 1.15
N ALA A 91 22.88 -20.57 0.95
CA ALA A 91 24.05 -19.79 1.39
C ALA A 91 24.16 -18.43 0.66
N MET A 92 23.79 -18.36 -0.61
CA MET A 92 23.73 -17.11 -1.36
C MET A 92 22.65 -16.16 -0.81
N GLU A 93 21.47 -16.67 -0.44
CA GLU A 93 20.41 -15.89 0.21
C GLU A 93 20.88 -15.28 1.53
N PHE A 94 21.44 -16.13 2.38
CA PHE A 94 21.95 -15.67 3.69
C PHE A 94 23.09 -14.65 3.54
N ALA A 95 23.93 -14.79 2.50
CA ALA A 95 25.00 -13.81 2.24
C ALA A 95 24.41 -12.42 1.87
N VAL A 96 23.32 -12.36 1.10
CA VAL A 96 22.66 -11.08 0.77
C VAL A 96 21.98 -10.49 2.00
N LEU A 97 21.28 -11.30 2.80
CA LEU A 97 20.66 -10.87 4.05
C LEU A 97 21.71 -10.36 5.06
N GLY A 98 22.85 -11.08 5.18
CA GLY A 98 23.96 -10.67 6.03
C GLY A 98 24.59 -9.35 5.59
N ALA A 99 24.71 -9.10 4.28
CA ALA A 99 25.18 -7.83 3.76
C ALA A 99 24.22 -6.67 4.09
N HIS A 100 22.92 -6.88 3.96
CA HIS A 100 21.92 -5.90 4.36
C HIS A 100 21.95 -5.60 5.86
N ALA A 101 22.10 -6.63 6.69
CA ALA A 101 22.22 -6.46 8.15
C ALA A 101 23.50 -5.69 8.55
N ALA A 102 24.57 -5.82 7.76
CA ALA A 102 25.82 -5.07 7.92
C ALA A 102 25.81 -3.68 7.27
N SER A 103 24.65 -3.22 6.76
CA SER A 103 24.50 -1.97 6.00
C SER A 103 25.44 -1.87 4.79
N ALA A 104 25.87 -3.00 4.24
CA ALA A 104 26.70 -3.07 3.06
C ALA A 104 25.85 -2.96 1.78
N ALA A 105 26.29 -2.18 0.79
CA ALA A 105 25.55 -1.97 -0.45
C ALA A 105 25.39 -3.26 -1.28
N LYS A 106 26.30 -4.23 -1.11
CA LYS A 106 26.31 -5.51 -1.85
C LYS A 106 26.98 -6.60 -1.04
N ALA A 107 26.56 -7.85 -1.26
CA ALA A 107 27.18 -9.01 -0.65
C ALA A 107 28.58 -9.27 -1.27
N GLU A 108 29.59 -9.35 -0.43
CA GLU A 108 30.99 -9.63 -0.75
C GLU A 108 31.35 -11.10 -0.43
N ASN A 109 32.60 -11.50 -0.72
CA ASN A 109 33.09 -12.85 -0.44
C ASN A 109 33.06 -13.22 1.05
N GLU A 110 33.21 -12.24 1.95
CA GLU A 110 33.10 -12.40 3.40
C GLU A 110 31.70 -12.85 3.82
N HIS A 111 30.67 -12.26 3.20
CA HIS A 111 29.28 -12.62 3.50
C HIS A 111 28.95 -14.05 3.02
N LEU A 112 29.49 -14.45 1.85
CA LEU A 112 29.37 -15.83 1.36
C LEU A 112 30.04 -16.83 2.30
N LEU A 113 31.24 -16.48 2.79
CA LEU A 113 32.00 -17.31 3.75
C LEU A 113 31.28 -17.43 5.08
N CYS A 114 30.76 -16.32 5.62
CA CYS A 114 29.95 -16.31 6.85
C CYS A 114 28.71 -17.18 6.72
N ALA A 115 27.96 -17.06 5.63
CA ALA A 115 26.75 -17.82 5.39
C ALA A 115 27.00 -19.34 5.37
N MET A 116 28.14 -19.77 4.83
CA MET A 116 28.52 -21.19 4.85
C MET A 116 28.94 -21.66 6.24
N LEU A 117 29.70 -20.84 7.00
CA LEU A 117 30.15 -21.20 8.34
C LEU A 117 28.99 -21.26 9.38
N GLU A 118 27.88 -20.59 9.11
CA GLU A 118 26.70 -20.59 9.98
C GLU A 118 25.80 -21.83 9.75
N ASP A 119 25.82 -22.41 8.57
CA ASP A 119 25.08 -23.64 8.26
C ASP A 119 25.97 -24.86 8.45
N SER A 120 25.92 -25.47 9.64
CA SER A 120 26.71 -26.68 9.96
C SER A 120 26.34 -27.91 9.12
N SER A 121 25.19 -27.87 8.44
CA SER A 121 24.70 -28.99 7.62
C SER A 121 25.23 -28.97 6.18
N CYS A 122 25.80 -27.85 5.73
CA CYS A 122 26.26 -27.72 4.36
C CYS A 122 27.59 -28.43 4.10
N THR A 123 27.85 -28.81 2.85
CA THR A 123 29.05 -29.53 2.40
C THR A 123 30.33 -28.80 2.79
N ALA A 124 30.38 -27.47 2.65
CA ALA A 124 31.54 -26.65 3.02
C ALA A 124 31.87 -26.78 4.51
N SER A 125 30.87 -26.67 5.38
CA SER A 125 31.04 -26.80 6.83
C SER A 125 31.49 -28.20 7.23
N GLN A 126 30.96 -29.24 6.59
CA GLN A 126 31.42 -30.63 6.82
C GLN A 126 32.89 -30.81 6.43
N TRP A 127 33.34 -30.22 5.32
CA TRP A 127 34.76 -30.26 4.93
C TRP A 127 35.64 -29.51 5.95
N LEU A 128 35.21 -28.32 6.37
CA LEU A 128 35.96 -27.55 7.35
C LEU A 128 36.06 -28.26 8.71
N ALA A 129 35.00 -28.92 9.15
CA ALA A 129 35.03 -29.73 10.35
C ALA A 129 35.96 -30.94 10.21
N SER A 130 36.02 -31.60 9.02
CA SER A 130 36.89 -32.74 8.77
C SER A 130 38.39 -32.39 8.78
N ILE A 131 38.74 -31.14 8.56
CA ILE A 131 40.13 -30.63 8.64
C ILE A 131 40.42 -29.98 10.00
N GLY A 132 39.57 -30.15 11.01
CA GLY A 132 39.77 -29.70 12.38
C GLY A 132 39.44 -28.23 12.67
N ILE A 133 38.63 -27.58 11.81
CA ILE A 133 38.16 -26.20 12.04
C ILE A 133 36.95 -26.21 12.99
N GLU A 134 37.01 -25.48 14.09
CA GLU A 134 35.87 -25.24 15.00
C GLU A 134 34.90 -24.23 14.36
N LEU A 135 33.83 -24.72 13.74
CA LEU A 135 32.86 -23.91 13.02
C LEU A 135 32.29 -22.75 13.84
N PRO A 136 31.86 -22.91 15.11
CA PRO A 136 31.28 -21.79 15.88
C PRO A 136 32.27 -20.66 16.15
N GLN A 137 33.57 -20.98 16.29
CA GLN A 137 34.62 -19.97 16.49
C GLN A 137 34.94 -19.28 15.14
N ALA A 138 35.09 -20.08 14.09
CA ALA A 138 35.34 -19.58 12.75
C ALA A 138 34.20 -18.63 12.25
N ALA A 139 32.96 -18.97 12.52
CA ALA A 139 31.81 -18.13 12.19
C ALA A 139 31.82 -16.79 12.91
N ARG A 140 32.18 -16.76 14.23
CA ARG A 140 32.32 -15.52 15.00
C ARG A 140 33.39 -14.60 14.45
N GLU A 141 34.57 -15.18 14.19
CA GLU A 141 35.70 -14.42 13.62
C GLU A 141 35.34 -13.87 12.22
N CYS A 142 34.64 -14.66 11.41
CA CYS A 142 34.19 -14.22 10.08
C CYS A 142 33.16 -13.06 10.15
N ARG A 143 32.24 -13.08 11.10
CA ARG A 143 31.28 -11.98 11.31
C ARG A 143 31.97 -10.67 11.69
N GLN A 144 33.02 -10.72 12.51
CA GLN A 144 33.79 -9.52 12.82
C GLN A 144 34.46 -8.90 11.62
N LEU A 145 34.85 -9.73 10.64
CA LEU A 145 35.48 -9.28 9.40
C LEU A 145 34.46 -8.70 8.40
N SER A 146 33.21 -9.18 8.43
CA SER A 146 32.17 -8.72 7.51
C SER A 146 31.46 -7.43 7.98
N GLY A 147 31.90 -6.81 9.08
CA GLY A 147 31.27 -5.60 9.63
C GLY A 147 29.87 -5.84 10.22
N GLN A 148 29.44 -7.09 10.35
CA GLN A 148 28.20 -7.40 11.02
C GLN A 148 28.36 -7.09 12.51
N LEU A 149 27.59 -6.11 13.00
CA LEU A 149 27.47 -5.84 14.42
C LEU A 149 27.21 -7.16 15.14
N VAL A 150 28.02 -7.44 16.15
CA VAL A 150 27.73 -8.53 17.08
C VAL A 150 26.44 -8.13 17.78
N LEU A 151 25.31 -8.58 17.27
CA LEU A 151 24.10 -8.62 18.08
C LEU A 151 24.50 -9.33 19.37
N PRO A 152 24.19 -8.77 20.55
CA PRO A 152 24.49 -9.43 21.80
C PRO A 152 23.99 -10.88 21.67
N ALA A 153 24.91 -11.81 21.90
CA ALA A 153 24.64 -13.23 21.72
C ALA A 153 23.28 -13.54 22.37
N GLN A 154 22.32 -13.94 21.58
CA GLN A 154 21.15 -14.61 22.15
C GLN A 154 21.75 -15.69 23.11
N PRO A 155 21.30 -15.78 24.36
CA PRO A 155 21.89 -16.71 25.30
C PRO A 155 21.90 -18.09 24.64
N ARG A 156 23.09 -18.65 24.49
CA ARG A 156 23.28 -20.00 23.97
C ARG A 156 22.34 -20.92 24.73
N MET A 157 21.38 -21.49 24.04
CA MET A 157 20.73 -22.69 24.52
C MET A 157 21.84 -23.75 24.57
N THR A 158 22.41 -23.95 25.75
CA THR A 158 23.27 -25.09 26.05
C THR A 158 22.46 -26.33 25.72
N SER A 159 22.98 -27.12 24.79
CA SER A 159 22.52 -28.50 24.56
C SER A 159 22.80 -29.28 25.87
N GLY A 160 21.78 -29.31 26.73
CA GLY A 160 21.93 -29.92 28.05
C GLY A 160 20.85 -29.58 29.07
N ARG A 161 19.75 -28.94 28.63
CA ARG A 161 18.47 -28.95 29.33
C ARG A 161 17.38 -29.03 28.26
N THR A 162 16.55 -30.05 28.29
CA THR A 162 15.28 -30.14 27.63
C THR A 162 14.43 -28.97 28.15
N GLY A 163 14.58 -27.78 27.54
CA GLY A 163 13.76 -26.61 27.86
C GLY A 163 12.31 -27.00 27.60
N ARG A 164 11.43 -26.65 28.52
CA ARG A 164 10.00 -26.94 28.40
C ARG A 164 9.50 -26.34 27.08
N PRO A 165 8.61 -27.02 26.31
CA PRO A 165 8.01 -26.49 25.09
C PRO A 165 7.46 -25.08 25.26
N SER A 166 6.87 -24.75 26.42
CA SER A 166 6.40 -23.41 26.77
C SER A 166 7.49 -22.32 26.79
N GLU A 167 8.71 -22.66 27.19
CA GLU A 167 9.84 -21.70 27.19
C GLU A 167 10.44 -21.50 25.79
N LYS A 168 10.26 -22.50 24.91
CA LYS A 168 10.81 -22.48 23.56
C LYS A 168 9.88 -21.79 22.55
N TYR A 169 8.57 -22.02 22.69
CA TYR A 169 7.57 -21.58 21.70
C TYR A 169 6.58 -20.56 22.26
N GLY A 170 6.74 -20.14 23.54
CA GLY A 170 5.84 -19.19 24.17
C GLY A 170 6.56 -18.02 24.81
N ARG A 171 5.88 -16.88 24.81
CA ARG A 171 6.28 -15.65 25.51
C ARG A 171 5.43 -15.54 26.78
N ASP A 172 6.02 -15.60 27.95
CA ASP A 172 5.30 -15.47 29.22
C ASP A 172 4.96 -13.98 29.50
N LEU A 173 3.72 -13.61 29.23
CA LEU A 173 3.24 -12.24 29.41
C LEU A 173 3.16 -11.85 30.89
N THR A 174 2.83 -12.79 31.78
CA THR A 174 2.75 -12.51 33.23
C THR A 174 4.12 -12.17 33.82
N ARG A 175 5.16 -12.88 33.40
CA ARG A 175 6.52 -12.56 33.79
C ARG A 175 6.96 -11.20 33.26
N LEU A 176 6.65 -10.89 32.02
CA LEU A 176 6.95 -9.58 31.43
C LEU A 176 6.19 -8.45 32.12
N ALA A 177 4.95 -8.70 32.56
CA ALA A 177 4.19 -7.75 33.37
C ALA A 177 4.86 -7.49 34.74
N GLN A 178 5.34 -8.54 35.40
CA GLN A 178 6.08 -8.42 36.67
C GLN A 178 7.39 -7.63 36.49
N GLU A 179 8.08 -7.80 35.36
CA GLU A 179 9.28 -7.08 34.98
C GLU A 179 8.99 -5.62 34.52
N GLY A 180 7.73 -5.19 34.44
CA GLY A 180 7.33 -3.85 33.99
C GLY A 180 7.61 -3.59 32.48
N ARG A 181 7.73 -4.65 31.68
CA ARG A 181 8.10 -4.59 30.26
C ARG A 181 6.93 -4.51 29.30
N LEU A 182 5.70 -4.72 29.78
CA LEU A 182 4.50 -4.58 28.97
C LEU A 182 4.01 -3.14 28.93
N ASP A 183 3.41 -2.76 27.80
CA ASP A 183 2.78 -1.46 27.62
C ASP A 183 1.50 -1.32 28.48
N PRO A 184 1.20 -0.12 29.01
CA PRO A 184 -0.04 0.09 29.73
C PRO A 184 -1.24 -0.05 28.80
N VAL A 185 -2.23 -0.82 29.20
CA VAL A 185 -3.48 -0.98 28.44
C VAL A 185 -4.56 -0.13 29.08
N LEU A 186 -5.13 0.79 28.31
CA LEU A 186 -6.11 1.78 28.76
C LEU A 186 -7.38 1.66 27.94
N CYS A 187 -8.51 2.11 28.50
CA CYS A 187 -9.82 2.20 27.82
C CYS A 187 -10.32 0.84 27.27
N ARG A 188 -10.05 -0.27 27.99
CA ARG A 188 -10.46 -1.64 27.59
C ARG A 188 -11.00 -2.44 28.77
N ASP A 189 -11.54 -1.78 29.79
CA ASP A 189 -11.98 -2.44 31.02
C ASP A 189 -13.20 -3.34 30.77
N ALA A 190 -14.15 -2.94 29.94
CA ALA A 190 -15.35 -3.70 29.65
C ALA A 190 -15.04 -5.02 28.92
N GLU A 191 -14.19 -4.98 27.89
CA GLU A 191 -13.77 -6.16 27.16
C GLU A 191 -12.92 -7.08 28.04
N LEU A 192 -12.06 -6.52 28.88
CA LEU A 192 -11.24 -7.27 29.83
C LEU A 192 -12.10 -7.96 30.89
N GLU A 193 -13.08 -7.29 31.48
CA GLU A 193 -14.04 -7.89 32.41
C GLU A 193 -14.83 -9.02 31.74
N ARG A 194 -15.30 -8.80 30.51
CA ARG A 194 -16.00 -9.84 29.75
C ARG A 194 -15.13 -11.05 29.49
N MET A 195 -13.86 -10.85 29.16
CA MET A 195 -12.88 -11.93 28.98
C MET A 195 -12.67 -12.70 30.29
N ILE A 196 -12.54 -12.01 31.42
CA ILE A 196 -12.42 -12.63 32.76
C ILE A 196 -13.66 -13.44 33.13
N GLU A 197 -14.87 -12.89 32.88
CA GLU A 197 -16.13 -13.63 33.09
C GLU A 197 -16.17 -14.95 32.31
N ILE A 198 -15.75 -14.92 31.02
CA ILE A 198 -15.74 -16.11 30.17
C ILE A 198 -14.75 -17.12 30.71
N LEU A 199 -13.54 -16.72 31.10
CA LEU A 199 -12.51 -17.59 31.68
C LEU A 199 -12.96 -18.27 32.97
N CYS A 200 -13.86 -17.64 33.74
CA CYS A 200 -14.42 -18.20 34.98
C CYS A 200 -15.62 -19.13 34.77
N ARG A 201 -16.13 -19.28 33.55
CA ARG A 201 -17.27 -20.19 33.25
C ARG A 201 -16.89 -21.65 33.39
N ARG A 202 -17.88 -22.47 33.72
CA ARG A 202 -17.74 -23.94 33.75
C ARG A 202 -17.66 -24.55 32.32
N GLN A 203 -18.38 -23.92 31.38
CA GLN A 203 -18.41 -24.34 29.97
C GLN A 203 -18.24 -23.08 29.10
N LYS A 204 -17.72 -23.24 27.87
CA LYS A 204 -17.37 -22.15 26.97
C LYS A 204 -16.43 -21.12 27.66
N ASN A 205 -15.44 -21.66 28.35
CA ASN A 205 -14.49 -20.91 29.16
C ASN A 205 -13.25 -20.44 28.39
N ASN A 206 -13.30 -20.49 27.06
CA ASN A 206 -12.25 -19.98 26.18
C ASN A 206 -12.74 -18.72 25.46
N PRO A 207 -12.30 -17.52 25.82
CA PRO A 207 -12.66 -16.32 25.09
C PRO A 207 -12.02 -16.29 23.71
N CYS A 208 -12.78 -15.81 22.71
CA CYS A 208 -12.31 -15.49 21.39
C CYS A 208 -12.51 -13.99 21.15
N LEU A 209 -11.39 -13.25 21.04
CA LEU A 209 -11.35 -11.83 20.79
C LEU A 209 -11.59 -11.59 19.29
N LEU A 210 -12.70 -10.92 18.97
CA LEU A 210 -13.14 -10.66 17.60
C LEU A 210 -13.06 -9.17 17.31
N GLY A 211 -12.23 -8.77 16.37
CA GLY A 211 -12.08 -7.37 15.97
C GLY A 211 -11.19 -7.23 14.76
N GLU A 212 -11.24 -6.08 14.14
CA GLU A 212 -10.42 -5.78 12.97
C GLU A 212 -8.92 -5.72 13.33
N PRO A 213 -8.02 -5.85 12.35
CA PRO A 213 -6.58 -5.70 12.59
C PRO A 213 -6.25 -4.32 13.17
N GLY A 214 -5.37 -4.26 14.17
CA GLY A 214 -4.93 -2.97 14.75
C GLY A 214 -5.83 -2.38 15.86
N VAL A 215 -6.98 -3.01 16.21
CA VAL A 215 -7.85 -2.52 17.30
C VAL A 215 -7.34 -2.81 18.71
N GLY A 216 -6.25 -3.56 18.87
CA GLY A 216 -5.64 -3.87 20.17
C GLY A 216 -6.06 -5.21 20.81
N LYS A 217 -6.39 -6.24 20.01
CA LYS A 217 -6.75 -7.58 20.52
C LYS A 217 -5.65 -8.20 21.40
N SER A 218 -4.40 -8.14 20.95
CA SER A 218 -3.24 -8.69 21.67
C SER A 218 -2.98 -7.94 22.97
N ALA A 219 -3.25 -6.63 23.03
CA ALA A 219 -3.15 -5.79 24.22
C ALA A 219 -4.09 -6.27 25.35
N LEU A 220 -5.27 -6.83 25.04
CA LEU A 220 -6.18 -7.38 26.05
C LEU A 220 -5.58 -8.59 26.78
N ALA A 221 -4.80 -9.44 26.07
CA ALA A 221 -4.08 -10.54 26.73
C ALA A 221 -2.95 -10.02 27.62
N GLU A 222 -2.28 -8.93 27.22
CA GLU A 222 -1.29 -8.23 28.05
C GLU A 222 -1.93 -7.57 29.28
N ALA A 223 -3.12 -6.96 29.12
CA ALA A 223 -3.90 -6.38 30.25
C ALA A 223 -4.27 -7.45 31.28
N LEU A 224 -4.72 -8.63 30.82
CA LEU A 224 -5.01 -9.76 31.71
C LEU A 224 -3.75 -10.17 32.48
N ALA A 225 -2.62 -10.28 31.80
CA ALA A 225 -1.36 -10.61 32.44
C ALA A 225 -0.93 -9.57 33.48
N GLN A 226 -1.14 -8.28 33.22
CA GLN A 226 -0.87 -7.19 34.18
C GLN A 226 -1.81 -7.26 35.39
N ARG A 227 -3.11 -7.53 35.23
CA ARG A 227 -4.05 -7.71 36.35
C ARG A 227 -3.72 -8.94 37.20
N ILE A 228 -3.27 -10.04 36.55
CA ILE A 228 -2.79 -11.24 37.29
C ILE A 228 -1.54 -10.89 38.09
N ALA A 229 -0.55 -10.22 37.47
CA ALA A 229 0.71 -9.86 38.10
C ALA A 229 0.54 -8.89 39.27
N SER A 230 -0.38 -7.92 39.18
CA SER A 230 -0.71 -6.96 40.24
C SER A 230 -1.61 -7.55 41.34
N GLY A 231 -2.15 -8.76 41.14
CA GLY A 231 -3.08 -9.37 42.07
C GLY A 231 -4.51 -8.80 42.06
N GLN A 232 -4.81 -7.82 41.17
CA GLN A 232 -6.12 -7.18 41.00
C GLN A 232 -7.06 -8.04 40.13
N ILE A 233 -7.24 -9.31 40.53
CA ILE A 233 -8.04 -10.25 39.76
C ILE A 233 -8.82 -11.19 40.67
N THR A 234 -9.88 -11.81 40.13
CA THR A 234 -10.72 -12.79 40.86
C THR A 234 -9.89 -13.96 41.41
N ALA A 235 -10.32 -14.53 42.53
CA ALA A 235 -9.65 -15.66 43.19
C ALA A 235 -9.42 -16.86 42.25
N ALA A 236 -10.33 -17.07 41.28
CA ALA A 236 -10.24 -18.16 40.31
C ALA A 236 -9.06 -18.05 39.32
N LEU A 237 -8.58 -16.84 39.07
CA LEU A 237 -7.49 -16.55 38.15
C LEU A 237 -6.19 -16.13 38.86
N ARG A 238 -6.22 -16.02 40.19
CA ARG A 238 -5.04 -15.67 40.99
C ARG A 238 -3.98 -16.76 40.90
N GLY A 239 -2.73 -16.37 40.63
CA GLY A 239 -1.62 -17.30 40.45
C GLY A 239 -1.55 -17.99 39.10
N LYS A 240 -2.48 -17.70 38.18
CA LYS A 240 -2.36 -18.14 36.79
C LYS A 240 -1.34 -17.31 36.03
N ARG A 241 -0.83 -17.87 34.94
CA ARG A 241 0.06 -17.16 34.00
C ARG A 241 -0.51 -17.18 32.59
N VAL A 242 -0.25 -16.14 31.82
CA VAL A 242 -0.65 -16.02 30.41
C VAL A 242 0.58 -16.26 29.54
N LEU A 243 0.50 -17.27 28.69
CA LEU A 243 1.55 -17.64 27.74
C LEU A 243 1.09 -17.33 26.32
N ALA A 244 1.71 -16.36 25.66
CA ALA A 244 1.44 -16.07 24.24
C ALA A 244 2.23 -17.03 23.35
N LEU A 245 1.54 -17.74 22.46
CA LEU A 245 2.13 -18.69 21.51
C LEU A 245 2.82 -17.93 20.37
N ASP A 246 4.08 -18.23 20.11
CA ASP A 246 4.80 -17.78 18.92
C ASP A 246 4.64 -18.81 17.78
N MET A 247 3.67 -18.56 16.93
CA MET A 247 3.38 -19.40 15.76
C MET A 247 4.56 -19.49 14.79
N ALA A 248 5.30 -18.39 14.61
CA ALA A 248 6.46 -18.35 13.73
C ALA A 248 7.57 -19.30 14.21
N SER A 249 7.85 -19.29 15.54
CA SER A 249 8.80 -20.21 16.15
C SER A 249 8.35 -21.67 16.12
N MET A 250 7.03 -21.91 16.18
CA MET A 250 6.47 -23.27 16.08
C MET A 250 6.67 -23.89 14.71
N VAL A 251 6.52 -23.09 13.65
CA VAL A 251 6.66 -23.53 12.24
C VAL A 251 8.11 -23.51 11.78
N ALA A 252 8.95 -22.66 12.35
CA ALA A 252 10.34 -22.53 11.94
C ALA A 252 11.11 -23.87 12.06
N GLY A 253 11.74 -24.28 10.93
CA GLY A 253 12.54 -25.50 10.85
C GLY A 253 11.74 -26.83 10.82
N THR A 254 10.41 -26.79 10.67
CA THR A 254 9.62 -28.01 10.37
C THR A 254 9.76 -28.32 8.88
N LYS A 255 10.18 -29.54 8.55
CA LYS A 255 10.26 -30.03 7.17
C LYS A 255 8.99 -30.74 6.75
N TYR A 256 8.27 -31.30 7.71
CA TYR A 256 7.05 -32.07 7.47
C TYR A 256 5.92 -31.59 8.39
N ARG A 257 4.69 -31.76 7.94
CA ARG A 257 3.46 -31.45 8.69
C ARG A 257 3.47 -32.08 10.11
N GLY A 258 3.93 -33.34 10.21
CA GLY A 258 3.99 -34.07 11.49
C GLY A 258 4.89 -33.41 12.54
N ASP A 259 5.95 -32.70 12.14
CA ASP A 259 6.87 -32.05 13.07
C ASP A 259 6.17 -30.92 13.84
N PHE A 260 5.31 -30.13 13.17
CA PHE A 260 4.50 -29.09 13.80
C PHE A 260 3.44 -29.70 14.73
N GLU A 261 2.72 -30.71 14.25
CA GLU A 261 1.68 -31.39 15.04
C GLU A 261 2.26 -31.99 16.31
N GLU A 262 3.43 -32.60 16.25
CA GLU A 262 4.15 -33.16 17.40
C GLU A 262 4.58 -32.05 18.38
N ARG A 263 5.16 -30.95 17.90
CA ARG A 263 5.55 -29.82 18.77
C ARG A 263 4.35 -29.22 19.47
N PHE A 264 3.25 -28.99 18.74
CA PHE A 264 2.02 -28.42 19.28
C PHE A 264 1.38 -29.35 20.30
N LYS A 265 1.34 -30.64 20.02
CA LYS A 265 0.88 -31.67 20.96
C LYS A 265 1.69 -31.68 22.24
N ASN A 266 3.03 -31.68 22.14
CA ASN A 266 3.91 -31.66 23.28
C ASN A 266 3.73 -30.40 24.15
N LEU A 267 3.50 -29.23 23.53
CA LEU A 267 3.16 -28.01 24.25
C LEU A 267 1.82 -28.16 24.99
N LEU A 268 0.79 -28.63 24.33
CA LEU A 268 -0.53 -28.79 24.95
C LEU A 268 -0.50 -29.84 26.09
N GLU A 269 0.28 -30.90 25.97
CA GLU A 269 0.48 -31.89 27.05
C GLU A 269 1.22 -31.29 28.26
N GLU A 270 2.19 -30.39 28.05
CA GLU A 270 2.80 -29.62 29.11
C GLU A 270 1.80 -28.72 29.83
N LEU A 271 0.99 -27.97 29.05
CA LEU A 271 -0.04 -27.08 29.60
C LEU A 271 -1.14 -27.85 30.34
N TYR A 272 -1.46 -29.05 29.92
CA TYR A 272 -2.39 -29.95 30.61
C TYR A 272 -1.87 -30.36 32.01
N ARG A 273 -0.58 -30.61 32.12
CA ARG A 273 0.06 -30.92 33.41
C ARG A 273 0.18 -29.67 34.30
N ASP A 274 0.41 -28.52 33.68
CA ASP A 274 0.45 -27.20 34.32
C ASP A 274 -0.87 -26.46 34.15
N ARG A 275 -1.87 -26.80 34.99
CA ARG A 275 -3.21 -26.17 34.97
C ARG A 275 -3.22 -24.67 35.32
N SER A 276 -2.08 -24.08 35.67
CA SER A 276 -1.95 -22.66 36.01
C SER A 276 -1.78 -21.77 34.76
N THR A 277 -1.56 -22.35 33.58
CA THR A 277 -1.27 -21.58 32.36
C THR A 277 -2.53 -21.39 31.50
N ILE A 278 -2.75 -20.14 31.07
CA ILE A 278 -3.73 -19.74 30.04
C ILE A 278 -2.95 -19.50 28.76
N LEU A 279 -3.27 -20.20 27.69
CA LEU A 279 -2.62 -20.04 26.38
C LEU A 279 -3.29 -18.94 25.57
N PHE A 280 -2.54 -17.93 25.15
CA PHE A 280 -3.02 -16.95 24.18
C PHE A 280 -2.51 -17.29 22.78
N ILE A 281 -3.41 -17.35 21.81
CA ILE A 281 -3.09 -17.61 20.39
C ILE A 281 -3.63 -16.44 19.56
N ASP A 282 -2.71 -15.67 19.03
CA ASP A 282 -3.07 -14.68 18.02
C ASP A 282 -3.31 -15.37 16.66
N GLU A 283 -4.20 -14.81 15.84
CA GLU A 283 -4.61 -15.39 14.56
C GLU A 283 -5.03 -16.89 14.67
N ILE A 284 -5.85 -17.22 15.66
CA ILE A 284 -6.29 -18.60 15.93
C ILE A 284 -6.91 -19.30 14.71
N HIS A 285 -7.37 -18.55 13.72
CA HIS A 285 -7.90 -19.08 12.47
C HIS A 285 -6.85 -19.90 11.68
N ILE A 286 -5.56 -19.60 11.83
CA ILE A 286 -4.47 -20.35 11.20
C ILE A 286 -4.47 -21.80 11.70
N ILE A 287 -4.77 -22.00 12.98
CA ILE A 287 -4.82 -23.33 13.60
C ILE A 287 -6.16 -24.03 13.28
N ALA A 288 -7.26 -23.24 13.22
CA ALA A 288 -8.61 -23.78 13.08
C ALA A 288 -9.03 -24.03 11.61
N GLY A 289 -8.42 -23.36 10.64
CA GLY A 289 -8.87 -23.31 9.25
C GLY A 289 -8.01 -24.09 8.25
N ALA A 290 -6.94 -24.68 8.67
CA ALA A 290 -5.91 -25.25 7.80
C ALA A 290 -6.27 -26.57 7.08
N GLY A 291 -7.49 -27.06 7.19
CA GLY A 291 -7.89 -28.36 6.62
C GLY A 291 -8.34 -28.38 5.16
N ALA A 292 -8.45 -27.24 4.46
CA ALA A 292 -9.10 -27.18 3.14
C ALA A 292 -8.14 -27.02 1.94
N ALA A 293 -6.85 -26.75 2.14
CA ALA A 293 -5.87 -26.67 1.06
C ALA A 293 -4.85 -27.80 1.18
N GLU A 294 -4.46 -28.41 0.07
CA GLU A 294 -3.36 -29.38 0.01
C GLU A 294 -2.09 -28.77 0.60
N GLY A 295 -1.68 -29.26 1.78
CA GLY A 295 -0.49 -28.77 2.52
C GLY A 295 -0.78 -27.90 3.76
N ALA A 296 -2.03 -27.63 4.08
CA ALA A 296 -2.40 -26.83 5.25
C ALA A 296 -2.34 -27.63 6.57
N ILE A 297 -1.97 -26.93 7.67
CA ILE A 297 -1.73 -27.51 9.01
C ILE A 297 -3.08 -27.80 9.71
N ASP A 298 -3.43 -29.06 10.00
CA ASP A 298 -4.64 -29.39 10.76
C ASP A 298 -4.36 -29.58 12.26
N ALA A 299 -4.05 -28.47 12.95
CA ALA A 299 -3.90 -28.49 14.39
C ALA A 299 -5.26 -28.49 15.15
N ALA A 300 -6.36 -28.24 14.45
CA ALA A 300 -7.70 -28.27 15.01
C ALA A 300 -8.05 -29.66 15.56
N SER A 301 -7.62 -30.73 14.89
CA SER A 301 -7.85 -32.10 15.33
C SER A 301 -7.20 -32.43 16.69
N ILE A 302 -6.07 -31.78 17.01
CA ILE A 302 -5.38 -31.97 18.31
C ILE A 302 -6.03 -31.07 19.38
N LEU A 303 -6.44 -29.85 19.01
CA LEU A 303 -7.01 -28.88 19.95
C LEU A 303 -8.43 -29.24 20.41
N LYS A 304 -9.27 -29.75 19.51
CA LYS A 304 -10.68 -30.08 19.78
C LYS A 304 -10.89 -31.02 20.98
N PRO A 305 -10.19 -32.18 21.12
CA PRO A 305 -10.37 -33.08 22.26
C PRO A 305 -10.01 -32.43 23.60
N MET A 306 -8.95 -31.61 23.63
CA MET A 306 -8.45 -30.97 24.86
C MET A 306 -9.37 -29.84 25.33
N LEU A 307 -9.90 -29.04 24.40
CA LEU A 307 -10.94 -28.03 24.70
C LEU A 307 -12.25 -28.68 25.12
N ALA A 308 -12.58 -29.85 24.53
CA ALA A 308 -13.80 -30.58 24.88
C ALA A 308 -13.81 -31.08 26.31
N ARG A 309 -12.66 -31.49 26.83
CA ARG A 309 -12.49 -31.99 28.21
C ARG A 309 -12.24 -30.89 29.23
N GLY A 310 -12.02 -29.61 28.75
CA GLY A 310 -11.64 -28.49 29.62
C GLY A 310 -10.23 -28.62 30.21
N GLU A 311 -9.37 -29.33 29.51
CA GLU A 311 -8.01 -29.68 29.97
C GLU A 311 -7.05 -28.48 29.85
N VAL A 312 -7.30 -27.58 28.90
CA VAL A 312 -6.52 -26.36 28.62
C VAL A 312 -7.46 -25.17 28.53
N GLN A 313 -7.07 -24.04 29.14
CA GLN A 313 -7.72 -22.75 28.96
C GLN A 313 -7.00 -21.96 27.86
N LEU A 314 -7.76 -21.41 26.93
CA LEU A 314 -7.25 -20.74 25.74
C LEU A 314 -7.97 -19.42 25.50
N ILE A 315 -7.19 -18.41 25.12
CA ILE A 315 -7.68 -17.12 24.58
C ILE A 315 -7.29 -17.09 23.12
N GLY A 316 -8.25 -17.01 22.21
CA GLY A 316 -7.99 -16.84 20.78
C GLY A 316 -8.24 -15.41 20.36
N ALA A 317 -7.49 -14.90 19.39
CA ALA A 317 -7.75 -13.62 18.71
C ALA A 317 -7.85 -13.85 17.21
N THR A 318 -8.83 -13.22 16.55
CA THR A 318 -9.01 -13.28 15.09
C THR A 318 -9.93 -12.16 14.60
N THR A 319 -10.10 -12.03 13.30
CA THR A 319 -11.08 -11.10 12.72
C THR A 319 -12.49 -11.73 12.69
N PRO A 320 -13.57 -10.91 12.66
CA PRO A 320 -14.94 -11.41 12.55
C PRO A 320 -15.16 -12.26 11.29
N GLU A 321 -14.51 -11.90 10.19
CA GLU A 321 -14.61 -12.61 8.92
C GLU A 321 -13.96 -13.99 8.99
N GLU A 322 -12.74 -14.06 9.49
CA GLU A 322 -12.00 -15.32 9.66
C GLU A 322 -12.68 -16.24 10.68
N TYR A 323 -13.24 -15.67 11.75
CA TYR A 323 -14.05 -16.44 12.69
C TYR A 323 -15.24 -17.15 12.02
N ARG A 324 -15.97 -16.41 11.15
CA ARG A 324 -17.10 -16.99 10.39
C ARG A 324 -16.65 -18.08 9.42
N LYS A 325 -15.51 -17.87 8.76
CA LYS A 325 -14.97 -18.81 7.76
C LYS A 325 -14.44 -20.11 8.37
N THR A 326 -13.91 -20.04 9.59
CA THR A 326 -13.18 -21.14 10.24
C THR A 326 -13.92 -21.68 11.47
N ILE A 327 -13.88 -20.98 12.60
CA ILE A 327 -14.36 -21.46 13.90
C ILE A 327 -15.87 -21.65 13.92
N GLN A 328 -16.65 -20.76 13.31
CA GLN A 328 -18.11 -20.84 13.30
C GLN A 328 -18.63 -21.98 12.43
N LYS A 329 -17.89 -22.39 11.39
CA LYS A 329 -18.27 -23.57 10.57
C LYS A 329 -18.05 -24.89 11.31
N ASP A 330 -17.20 -24.89 12.32
CA ASP A 330 -16.90 -26.07 13.12
C ASP A 330 -17.70 -26.03 14.43
N SER A 331 -18.80 -26.77 14.46
CA SER A 331 -19.73 -26.82 15.62
C SER A 331 -19.06 -27.27 16.93
N ALA A 332 -17.97 -28.04 16.86
CA ALA A 332 -17.24 -28.51 18.04
C ALA A 332 -16.40 -27.35 18.65
N LEU A 333 -15.79 -26.53 17.83
CA LEU A 333 -15.05 -25.34 18.28
C LEU A 333 -16.00 -24.23 18.72
N GLU A 334 -17.05 -23.91 17.95
CA GLU A 334 -18.00 -22.85 18.27
C GLU A 334 -18.65 -23.03 19.67
N ARG A 335 -18.95 -24.27 20.04
CA ARG A 335 -19.52 -24.59 21.37
C ARG A 335 -18.53 -24.40 22.52
N ARG A 336 -17.24 -24.17 22.25
CA ARG A 336 -16.19 -24.05 23.26
C ARG A 336 -15.68 -22.63 23.43
N PHE A 337 -15.91 -21.77 22.44
CA PHE A 337 -15.50 -20.37 22.49
C PHE A 337 -16.63 -19.43 22.94
N GLY A 338 -16.29 -18.45 23.78
CA GLY A 338 -17.11 -17.31 24.11
C GLY A 338 -16.65 -16.07 23.36
N LYS A 339 -17.55 -15.42 22.61
CA LYS A 339 -17.19 -14.23 21.81
C LYS A 339 -16.99 -13.02 22.69
N VAL A 340 -15.91 -12.25 22.46
CA VAL A 340 -15.63 -10.93 23.00
C VAL A 340 -15.38 -10.02 21.80
N MET A 341 -16.29 -9.06 21.57
CA MET A 341 -16.12 -8.07 20.50
C MET A 341 -15.14 -7.01 20.96
N VAL A 342 -14.17 -6.68 20.12
CA VAL A 342 -13.17 -5.64 20.33
C VAL A 342 -13.34 -4.63 19.21
N GLU A 343 -14.05 -3.56 19.52
CA GLU A 343 -14.35 -2.51 18.55
C GLU A 343 -13.21 -1.49 18.45
N GLU A 344 -13.19 -0.71 17.37
CA GLU A 344 -12.28 0.42 17.22
C GLU A 344 -12.54 1.43 18.33
N PRO A 345 -11.53 1.90 19.09
CA PRO A 345 -11.72 2.90 20.12
C PRO A 345 -12.19 4.23 19.51
N THR A 346 -12.93 5.01 20.30
CA THR A 346 -13.28 6.37 19.88
C THR A 346 -12.02 7.23 19.74
N PRO A 347 -12.04 8.32 18.96
CA PRO A 347 -10.89 9.22 18.86
C PRO A 347 -10.39 9.71 20.23
N THR A 348 -11.27 10.00 21.17
CA THR A 348 -10.95 10.42 22.55
C THR A 348 -10.28 9.31 23.34
N ASP A 349 -10.76 8.07 23.23
CA ASP A 349 -10.13 6.92 23.88
C ASP A 349 -8.77 6.64 23.27
N ALA A 350 -8.64 6.77 21.93
CA ALA A 350 -7.37 6.61 21.24
C ALA A 350 -6.32 7.64 21.70
N GLU A 351 -6.71 8.91 21.88
CA GLU A 351 -5.82 9.92 22.46
C GLU A 351 -5.37 9.54 23.88
N THR A 352 -6.27 9.02 24.69
CA THR A 352 -5.96 8.57 26.05
C THR A 352 -4.98 7.40 26.03
N ILE A 353 -5.20 6.41 25.16
CA ILE A 353 -4.31 5.27 24.95
C ILE A 353 -2.92 5.75 24.51
N LEU A 354 -2.87 6.65 23.52
CA LEU A 354 -1.62 7.19 23.00
C LEU A 354 -0.85 7.99 24.04
N ASN A 355 -1.53 8.84 24.81
CA ASN A 355 -0.89 9.58 25.91
C ASN A 355 -0.23 8.63 26.92
N GLY A 356 -0.82 7.47 27.19
CA GLY A 356 -0.22 6.44 28.06
C GLY A 356 0.98 5.72 27.46
N LEU A 357 1.03 5.57 26.14
CA LEU A 357 2.09 4.87 25.40
C LEU A 357 3.30 5.78 25.11
N MET A 358 3.06 7.04 24.81
CA MET A 358 4.09 7.97 24.31
C MET A 358 5.33 8.12 25.16
N PRO A 359 5.29 8.10 26.51
CA PRO A 359 6.51 8.17 27.33
C PRO A 359 7.56 7.06 27.04
N ARG A 360 7.13 5.92 26.46
CA ARG A 360 8.04 4.86 26.03
C ARG A 360 8.64 5.14 24.67
N TYR A 361 7.82 5.66 23.73
CA TYR A 361 8.27 6.07 22.39
C TYR A 361 9.23 7.25 22.48
N GLU A 362 8.96 8.24 23.34
CA GLU A 362 9.85 9.36 23.61
C GLU A 362 11.23 8.90 24.11
N ARG A 363 11.24 7.94 25.05
CA ARG A 363 12.51 7.35 25.53
C ARG A 363 13.27 6.57 24.47
N TYR A 364 12.55 5.89 23.57
CA TYR A 364 13.16 5.11 22.50
C TYR A 364 13.75 6.00 21.40
N HIS A 365 13.00 7.00 20.95
CA HIS A 365 13.43 7.89 19.87
C HIS A 365 14.28 9.07 20.35
N GLY A 366 14.21 9.44 21.62
CA GLY A 366 14.86 10.64 22.16
C GLY A 366 14.21 11.95 21.71
N VAL A 367 12.93 11.90 21.27
CA VAL A 367 12.16 13.02 20.72
C VAL A 367 10.91 13.21 21.57
N ALA A 368 10.59 14.43 21.97
CA ALA A 368 9.37 14.74 22.70
C ALA A 368 8.13 14.67 21.79
N ILE A 369 7.05 14.06 22.28
CA ILE A 369 5.79 13.88 21.56
C ILE A 369 4.66 14.64 22.32
N PRO A 370 4.45 15.92 22.01
CA PRO A 370 3.48 16.73 22.74
C PRO A 370 2.04 16.30 22.40
N PRO A 371 1.06 16.58 23.32
CA PRO A 371 -0.35 16.21 23.11
C PRO A 371 -0.95 16.73 21.80
N GLN A 372 -0.47 17.86 21.29
CA GLN A 372 -0.89 18.42 20.01
C GLN A 372 -0.50 17.52 18.81
N ALA A 373 0.65 16.86 18.87
CA ALA A 373 1.06 15.89 17.85
C ALA A 373 0.22 14.61 17.94
N ILE A 374 -0.13 14.18 19.15
CA ILE A 374 -1.02 13.02 19.38
C ILE A 374 -2.41 13.31 18.81
N HIS A 375 -2.99 14.46 19.15
CA HIS A 375 -4.28 14.89 18.60
C HIS A 375 -4.26 14.92 17.06
N ALA A 376 -3.22 15.54 16.48
CA ALA A 376 -3.06 15.58 15.03
C ALA A 376 -2.94 14.17 14.42
N ALA A 377 -2.21 13.25 15.05
CA ALA A 377 -2.08 11.87 14.57
C ALA A 377 -3.42 11.13 14.57
N VAL A 378 -4.23 11.28 15.61
CA VAL A 378 -5.57 10.69 15.69
C VAL A 378 -6.49 11.31 14.64
N GLU A 379 -6.63 12.63 14.61
CA GLU A 379 -7.51 13.34 13.67
C GLU A 379 -7.16 13.03 12.21
N LEU A 380 -5.88 13.17 11.86
CA LEU A 380 -5.42 12.98 10.49
C LEU A 380 -5.47 11.49 10.06
N SER A 381 -5.21 10.55 10.99
CA SER A 381 -5.34 9.12 10.69
C SER A 381 -6.79 8.71 10.43
N VAL A 382 -7.74 9.22 11.22
CA VAL A 382 -9.17 8.98 11.00
C VAL A 382 -9.62 9.57 9.67
N ARG A 383 -9.15 10.76 9.34
CA ARG A 383 -9.55 11.49 8.13
C ARG A 383 -8.92 10.92 6.86
N TYR A 384 -7.64 10.54 6.89
CA TYR A 384 -6.86 10.21 5.70
C TYR A 384 -6.46 8.73 5.57
N MET A 385 -6.76 7.88 6.56
CA MET A 385 -6.42 6.45 6.55
C MET A 385 -7.66 5.57 6.88
N PRO A 386 -8.73 5.61 6.05
CA PRO A 386 -9.98 4.89 6.34
C PRO A 386 -9.85 3.36 6.28
N GLY A 387 -8.82 2.82 5.63
CA GLY A 387 -8.56 1.38 5.53
C GLY A 387 -7.79 0.77 6.71
N ARG A 388 -7.50 1.54 7.77
CA ARG A 388 -6.82 1.09 8.99
C ARG A 388 -7.60 1.54 10.22
N TYR A 389 -7.36 0.89 11.36
CA TYR A 389 -8.11 1.11 12.59
C TYR A 389 -7.26 1.72 13.70
N LEU A 390 -7.90 2.52 14.56
CA LEU A 390 -7.29 3.03 15.79
C LEU A 390 -7.13 1.87 16.82
N PRO A 391 -6.12 1.93 17.70
CA PRO A 391 -5.10 2.99 17.82
C PRO A 391 -3.90 2.79 16.88
N ASP A 392 -3.76 1.64 16.24
CA ASP A 392 -2.58 1.20 15.50
C ASP A 392 -2.16 2.21 14.40
N LYS A 393 -3.12 2.69 13.58
CA LYS A 393 -2.84 3.68 12.53
C LYS A 393 -2.25 4.99 13.05
N ALA A 394 -2.63 5.42 14.26
CA ALA A 394 -2.10 6.64 14.87
C ALA A 394 -0.75 6.38 15.56
N ILE A 395 -0.54 5.19 16.13
CA ILE A 395 0.76 4.75 16.66
C ILE A 395 1.79 4.73 15.53
N ASP A 396 1.47 4.11 14.40
CA ASP A 396 2.35 4.04 13.23
C ASP A 396 2.80 5.43 12.75
N LEU A 397 1.85 6.39 12.68
CA LEU A 397 2.17 7.76 12.28
C LEU A 397 3.13 8.46 13.24
N LEU A 398 2.90 8.30 14.56
CA LEU A 398 3.76 8.89 15.58
C LEU A 398 5.15 8.25 15.60
N ASP A 399 5.22 6.93 15.43
CA ASP A 399 6.49 6.20 15.38
C ASP A 399 7.31 6.59 14.14
N GLU A 400 6.68 6.63 12.95
CA GLU A 400 7.34 7.06 11.71
C GLU A 400 7.79 8.53 11.77
N ALA A 401 6.95 9.42 12.33
CA ALA A 401 7.31 10.83 12.51
C ALA A 401 8.47 11.02 13.49
N ALA A 402 8.46 10.30 14.61
CA ALA A 402 9.53 10.35 15.60
C ALA A 402 10.85 9.80 15.03
N ALA A 403 10.79 8.72 14.25
CA ALA A 403 11.94 8.17 13.55
C ALA A 403 12.50 9.15 12.51
N ALA A 404 11.64 9.81 11.72
CA ALA A 404 12.04 10.83 10.74
C ALA A 404 12.68 12.04 11.44
N CYS A 405 12.09 12.51 12.54
CA CYS A 405 12.62 13.61 13.33
C CYS A 405 14.02 13.26 13.90
N ARG A 406 14.22 12.06 14.41
CA ARG A 406 15.52 11.57 14.92
C ARG A 406 16.58 11.52 13.83
N ILE A 407 16.24 11.12 12.60
CA ILE A 407 17.17 11.12 11.46
C ILE A 407 17.54 12.54 11.06
N ALA A 408 16.59 13.47 11.07
CA ALA A 408 16.81 14.88 10.75
C ALA A 408 17.58 15.63 11.85
N ASP A 409 17.54 15.16 13.10
CA ASP A 409 18.18 15.78 14.26
C ASP A 409 19.72 15.86 14.14
N SER A 410 20.34 14.98 13.36
CA SER A 410 21.77 15.04 13.02
C SER A 410 22.15 16.34 12.27
N SER A 411 21.18 17.08 11.73
CA SER A 411 21.38 18.31 10.95
C SER A 411 20.62 19.54 11.44
N SER A 412 19.53 19.42 12.21
CA SER A 412 18.62 20.54 12.53
C SER A 412 18.34 20.77 14.03
N GLY A 413 18.78 19.87 14.94
CA GLY A 413 18.59 20.04 16.39
C GLY A 413 17.14 20.02 16.88
N LYS A 414 16.20 19.45 16.13
CA LYS A 414 14.76 19.44 16.43
C LYS A 414 14.43 18.30 17.42
N LYS A 415 14.05 18.65 18.66
CA LYS A 415 13.82 17.69 19.76
C LYS A 415 12.34 17.37 20.05
N ALA A 416 11.39 17.93 19.32
CA ALA A 416 9.96 17.71 19.55
C ALA A 416 9.20 17.61 18.24
N LEU A 417 8.20 16.69 18.21
CA LEU A 417 7.27 16.54 17.09
C LEU A 417 6.30 17.74 17.01
N THR A 418 5.95 18.11 15.79
CA THR A 418 4.91 19.10 15.52
C THR A 418 3.77 18.48 14.72
N PRO A 419 2.55 19.06 14.74
CA PRO A 419 1.47 18.63 13.84
C PRO A 419 1.83 18.62 12.36
N ALA A 420 2.75 19.51 11.93
CA ALA A 420 3.25 19.56 10.55
C ALA A 420 4.08 18.32 10.19
N ASP A 421 4.84 17.75 11.13
CA ASP A 421 5.58 16.51 10.89
C ASP A 421 4.63 15.33 10.66
N ILE A 422 3.55 15.26 11.47
CA ILE A 422 2.50 14.26 11.29
C ILE A 422 1.82 14.43 9.93
N ALA A 423 1.47 15.67 9.55
CA ALA A 423 0.88 15.98 8.26
C ALA A 423 1.79 15.54 7.08
N HIS A 424 3.10 15.69 7.24
CA HIS A 424 4.08 15.23 6.24
C HIS A 424 4.08 13.70 6.08
N ILE A 425 4.04 12.95 7.19
CA ILE A 425 3.96 11.48 7.14
C ILE A 425 2.64 11.02 6.54
N VAL A 426 1.51 11.62 6.97
CA VAL A 426 0.19 11.34 6.38
C VAL A 426 0.18 11.59 4.88
N SER A 427 0.79 12.70 4.43
CA SER A 427 0.94 13.01 3.01
C SER A 427 1.68 11.91 2.24
N LYS A 428 2.76 11.40 2.81
CA LYS A 428 3.56 10.32 2.22
C LYS A 428 2.76 9.01 2.15
N ALA A 429 1.97 8.72 3.18
CA ALA A 429 1.17 7.51 3.27
C ALA A 429 -0.10 7.55 2.41
N SER A 430 -0.81 8.69 2.38
CA SER A 430 -2.08 8.86 1.67
C SER A 430 -1.94 9.37 0.23
N GLY A 431 -0.78 9.94 -0.13
CA GLY A 431 -0.55 10.60 -1.42
C GLY A 431 -1.19 11.99 -1.54
N VAL A 432 -1.78 12.53 -0.47
CA VAL A 432 -2.32 13.90 -0.42
C VAL A 432 -1.17 14.86 -0.08
N PRO A 433 -0.92 15.96 -0.83
CA PRO A 433 0.17 16.89 -0.55
C PRO A 433 0.13 17.44 0.89
N ALA A 434 1.30 17.50 1.56
CA ALA A 434 1.43 17.91 2.97
C ALA A 434 0.86 19.31 3.25
N GLU A 435 1.06 20.22 2.32
CA GLU A 435 0.54 21.60 2.38
C GLU A 435 -1.00 21.61 2.50
N ARG A 436 -1.66 20.59 1.92
CA ARG A 436 -3.11 20.46 1.93
C ARG A 436 -3.66 19.68 3.11
N VAL A 437 -2.86 18.84 3.75
CA VAL A 437 -3.22 18.14 4.97
C VAL A 437 -3.36 19.13 6.13
N GLY A 438 -2.54 20.19 6.16
CA GLY A 438 -2.57 21.26 7.17
C GLY A 438 -3.43 22.48 6.80
N GLU A 439 -3.86 22.63 5.52
CA GLU A 439 -4.66 23.77 5.06
C GLU A 439 -6.11 23.68 5.60
N ALA A 440 -6.60 24.74 6.20
CA ALA A 440 -7.98 24.77 6.69
C ALA A 440 -8.96 24.51 5.54
N GLU A 441 -9.85 23.57 5.70
CA GLU A 441 -10.83 23.18 4.67
C GLU A 441 -11.70 24.38 4.23
N ARG A 442 -11.92 25.33 5.15
CA ARG A 442 -12.65 26.57 4.88
C ARG A 442 -11.97 27.44 3.81
N GLU A 443 -10.64 27.56 3.85
CA GLU A 443 -9.88 28.33 2.85
C GLU A 443 -9.91 27.68 1.47
N ARG A 444 -9.83 26.34 1.44
CA ARG A 444 -9.98 25.59 0.18
C ARG A 444 -11.37 25.80 -0.46
N LEU A 445 -12.42 25.73 0.35
CA LEU A 445 -13.79 25.94 -0.09
C LEU A 445 -14.03 27.37 -0.57
N ALA A 446 -13.44 28.36 0.11
CA ALA A 446 -13.54 29.77 -0.27
C ALA A 446 -12.87 30.06 -1.64
N ASN A 447 -11.70 29.47 -1.89
CA ASN A 447 -10.90 29.72 -3.07
C ASN A 447 -11.18 28.77 -4.24
N LEU A 448 -12.06 27.75 -4.06
CA LEU A 448 -12.28 26.69 -5.06
C LEU A 448 -12.78 27.26 -6.39
N GLU A 449 -13.76 28.15 -6.36
CA GLU A 449 -14.39 28.74 -7.54
C GLU A 449 -13.39 29.58 -8.37
N ALA A 450 -12.59 30.40 -7.70
CA ALA A 450 -11.54 31.19 -8.37
C ALA A 450 -10.50 30.27 -9.04
N ARG A 451 -9.99 29.28 -8.32
CA ARG A 451 -9.01 28.31 -8.85
C ARG A 451 -9.55 27.50 -10.03
N LEU A 452 -10.83 27.12 -10.00
CA LEU A 452 -11.45 26.41 -11.12
C LEU A 452 -11.63 27.33 -12.33
N SER A 453 -12.03 28.61 -12.11
CA SER A 453 -12.21 29.60 -13.18
C SER A 453 -10.90 29.95 -13.88
N ASP A 454 -9.79 29.96 -13.19
CA ASP A 454 -8.45 30.20 -13.76
C ASP A 454 -8.05 29.12 -14.77
N GLU A 455 -8.50 27.90 -14.58
CA GLU A 455 -8.10 26.76 -15.43
C GLU A 455 -9.17 26.36 -16.46
N VAL A 456 -10.45 26.67 -16.23
CA VAL A 456 -11.57 26.27 -17.12
C VAL A 456 -12.17 27.50 -17.78
N ILE A 457 -11.85 27.68 -19.05
CA ILE A 457 -12.29 28.83 -19.85
C ILE A 457 -13.69 28.58 -20.42
N GLY A 458 -14.58 29.56 -20.37
CA GLY A 458 -15.85 29.55 -21.06
C GLY A 458 -17.00 28.83 -20.36
N GLN A 459 -16.83 28.42 -19.07
CA GLN A 459 -17.84 27.68 -18.33
C GLN A 459 -18.13 28.26 -16.91
N PRO A 460 -18.39 29.57 -16.76
CA PRO A 460 -18.49 30.17 -15.41
C PRO A 460 -19.68 29.60 -14.61
N ARG A 461 -20.80 29.30 -15.26
CA ARG A 461 -21.96 28.70 -14.59
C ARG A 461 -21.68 27.29 -14.09
N ALA A 462 -21.03 26.46 -14.90
CA ALA A 462 -20.67 25.09 -14.51
C ALA A 462 -19.68 25.10 -13.32
N VAL A 463 -18.69 25.99 -13.36
CA VAL A 463 -17.71 26.16 -12.26
C VAL A 463 -18.41 26.59 -10.97
N ALA A 464 -19.29 27.59 -11.02
CA ALA A 464 -20.04 28.08 -9.85
C ALA A 464 -20.94 26.96 -9.26
N SER A 465 -21.66 26.19 -10.12
CA SER A 465 -22.49 25.09 -9.68
C SER A 465 -21.68 23.98 -8.97
N VAL A 466 -20.53 23.59 -9.54
CA VAL A 466 -19.64 22.60 -8.94
C VAL A 466 -19.09 23.09 -7.60
N ALA A 467 -18.60 24.33 -7.52
CA ALA A 467 -18.09 24.91 -6.29
C ALA A 467 -19.16 25.01 -5.20
N SER A 468 -20.39 25.39 -5.59
CA SER A 468 -21.54 25.47 -4.68
C SER A 468 -21.94 24.08 -4.15
N ALA A 469 -22.01 23.05 -5.02
CA ALA A 469 -22.33 21.69 -4.63
C ALA A 469 -21.32 21.13 -3.59
N ILE A 470 -20.02 21.34 -3.84
CA ILE A 470 -18.96 20.89 -2.91
C ILE A 470 -19.04 21.67 -1.58
N ARG A 471 -19.28 22.98 -1.61
CA ARG A 471 -19.48 23.80 -0.39
C ARG A 471 -20.64 23.27 0.44
N ARG A 472 -21.82 23.01 -0.17
CA ARG A 472 -23.00 22.47 0.53
C ARG A 472 -22.69 21.12 1.18
N SER A 473 -22.00 20.24 0.49
CA SER A 473 -21.68 18.91 1.01
C SER A 473 -20.75 18.95 2.24
N ARG A 474 -19.88 19.96 2.34
CA ARG A 474 -18.87 20.06 3.41
C ARG A 474 -19.27 20.93 4.60
N THR A 475 -20.44 21.55 4.60
CA THR A 475 -20.93 22.34 5.74
C THR A 475 -21.43 21.51 6.94
N GLY A 476 -21.31 20.16 6.89
CA GLY A 476 -21.71 19.27 7.98
C GLY A 476 -23.23 19.04 8.11
N LEU A 477 -24.02 19.60 7.19
CA LEU A 477 -25.49 19.43 7.18
C LEU A 477 -25.97 18.15 6.49
N ARG A 478 -25.04 17.34 5.96
CA ARG A 478 -25.32 16.12 5.20
C ARG A 478 -25.16 14.88 6.08
N GLU A 479 -25.90 13.81 5.75
CA GLU A 479 -25.75 12.49 6.37
C GLU A 479 -24.32 11.96 6.16
N SER A 480 -23.72 11.46 7.24
CA SER A 480 -22.39 10.83 7.20
C SER A 480 -22.42 9.57 6.36
N GLY A 481 -21.34 9.33 5.60
CA GLY A 481 -21.15 8.11 4.82
C GLY A 481 -21.37 8.26 3.32
N ARG A 482 -21.93 9.37 2.82
CA ARG A 482 -22.10 9.63 1.37
C ARG A 482 -20.84 10.24 0.75
N PRO A 483 -20.63 10.10 -0.60
CA PRO A 483 -19.54 10.78 -1.31
C PRO A 483 -19.53 12.29 -1.08
N ILE A 484 -18.34 12.94 -1.19
CA ILE A 484 -18.19 14.41 -1.04
C ILE A 484 -19.14 15.19 -1.95
N GLY A 485 -19.36 14.68 -3.17
CA GLY A 485 -20.28 15.28 -4.13
C GLY A 485 -20.58 14.30 -5.23
N ALA A 486 -21.81 14.37 -5.78
CA ALA A 486 -22.25 13.56 -6.89
C ALA A 486 -22.94 14.47 -7.92
N MET A 487 -22.36 14.61 -9.11
CA MET A 487 -22.82 15.56 -10.10
C MET A 487 -22.93 14.96 -11.50
N LEU A 488 -23.97 15.34 -12.24
CA LEU A 488 -24.15 14.99 -13.64
C LEU A 488 -23.80 16.20 -14.53
N PHE A 489 -22.83 16.01 -15.42
CA PHE A 489 -22.39 17.00 -16.39
C PHE A 489 -23.10 16.77 -17.74
N LEU A 490 -23.98 17.67 -18.12
CA LEU A 490 -24.70 17.63 -19.41
C LEU A 490 -24.18 18.69 -20.39
N GLY A 491 -24.00 18.32 -21.62
CA GLY A 491 -23.59 19.28 -22.66
C GLY A 491 -22.96 18.64 -23.88
N PRO A 492 -22.72 19.40 -24.96
CA PRO A 492 -22.11 18.92 -26.19
C PRO A 492 -20.71 18.34 -25.98
N THR A 493 -20.21 17.60 -26.96
CA THR A 493 -18.84 17.08 -26.93
C THR A 493 -17.83 18.24 -27.11
N GLY A 494 -16.74 18.21 -26.35
CA GLY A 494 -15.64 19.17 -26.51
C GLY A 494 -15.83 20.52 -25.80
N VAL A 495 -16.86 20.70 -24.94
CA VAL A 495 -17.11 21.94 -24.19
C VAL A 495 -16.34 22.04 -22.87
N GLY A 496 -15.58 21.00 -22.47
CA GLY A 496 -14.73 21.05 -21.29
C GLY A 496 -15.17 20.20 -20.09
N LYS A 497 -16.18 19.29 -20.22
CA LYS A 497 -16.67 18.43 -19.13
C LYS A 497 -15.52 17.63 -18.44
N THR A 498 -14.75 16.89 -19.22
CA THR A 498 -13.61 16.11 -18.71
C THR A 498 -12.47 17.01 -18.23
N GLN A 499 -12.30 18.21 -18.78
CA GLN A 499 -11.31 19.19 -18.32
C GLN A 499 -11.67 19.72 -16.93
N LEU A 500 -12.94 20.08 -16.70
CA LEU A 500 -13.39 20.51 -15.36
C LEU A 500 -13.18 19.41 -14.32
N ALA A 501 -13.46 18.13 -14.67
CA ALA A 501 -13.20 16.99 -13.78
C ALA A 501 -11.70 16.85 -13.43
N ARG A 502 -10.80 17.04 -14.42
CA ARG A 502 -9.34 17.01 -14.23
C ARG A 502 -8.87 18.17 -13.36
N THR A 503 -9.35 19.36 -13.67
CA THR A 503 -9.04 20.58 -12.89
C THR A 503 -9.54 20.45 -11.44
N LEU A 504 -10.74 19.89 -11.24
CA LEU A 504 -11.27 19.64 -9.91
C LEU A 504 -10.39 18.67 -9.12
N ALA A 505 -9.94 17.58 -9.74
CA ALA A 505 -9.01 16.65 -9.09
C ALA A 505 -7.71 17.35 -8.68
N LYS A 506 -7.14 18.19 -9.55
CA LYS A 506 -5.95 19.00 -9.26
C LYS A 506 -6.19 20.04 -8.16
N CYS A 507 -7.29 20.78 -8.24
CA CYS A 507 -7.62 21.84 -7.30
C CYS A 507 -8.04 21.32 -5.92
N TRP A 508 -8.80 20.20 -5.86
CA TRP A 508 -9.32 19.68 -4.62
C TRP A 508 -8.38 18.65 -3.95
N PHE A 509 -7.85 17.69 -4.71
CA PHE A 509 -6.97 16.64 -4.21
C PHE A 509 -5.48 16.86 -4.48
N GLY A 510 -5.09 17.92 -5.17
CA GLY A 510 -3.69 18.33 -5.36
C GLY A 510 -2.97 17.67 -6.54
N SER A 511 -3.57 16.74 -7.22
CA SER A 511 -2.94 16.03 -8.33
C SER A 511 -3.96 15.66 -9.40
N GLU A 512 -3.58 15.83 -10.68
CA GLU A 512 -4.38 15.29 -11.78
C GLU A 512 -4.48 13.76 -11.75
N LYS A 513 -3.51 13.09 -11.11
CA LYS A 513 -3.53 11.62 -10.92
C LYS A 513 -4.63 11.16 -9.95
N ALA A 514 -5.24 12.08 -9.20
CA ALA A 514 -6.40 11.79 -8.36
C ALA A 514 -7.70 11.66 -9.18
N LEU A 515 -7.68 11.85 -10.51
CA LEU A 515 -8.79 11.56 -11.40
C LEU A 515 -8.75 10.06 -11.78
N LEU A 516 -9.78 9.33 -11.38
CA LEU A 516 -10.08 7.96 -11.82
C LEU A 516 -11.16 8.04 -12.90
N ARG A 517 -10.79 7.77 -14.15
CA ARG A 517 -11.69 7.85 -15.30
C ARG A 517 -12.08 6.45 -15.75
N PHE A 518 -13.40 6.23 -15.88
CA PHE A 518 -13.99 5.03 -16.45
C PHE A 518 -14.82 5.43 -17.67
N ASP A 519 -14.43 4.95 -18.84
CA ASP A 519 -15.15 5.19 -20.10
C ASP A 519 -16.29 4.16 -20.21
N MET A 520 -17.51 4.63 -20.14
CA MET A 520 -18.69 3.76 -20.11
C MET A 520 -18.96 3.07 -21.44
N SER A 521 -18.33 3.50 -22.52
CA SER A 521 -18.38 2.76 -23.80
C SER A 521 -17.70 1.37 -23.73
N GLU A 522 -16.83 1.13 -22.72
CA GLU A 522 -16.25 -0.19 -22.47
C GLU A 522 -17.17 -1.12 -21.64
N TYR A 523 -18.26 -0.57 -21.07
CA TYR A 523 -19.16 -1.26 -20.14
C TYR A 523 -20.61 -1.30 -20.65
N MET A 524 -20.77 -1.48 -21.96
CA MET A 524 -22.07 -1.56 -22.62
C MET A 524 -22.78 -2.90 -22.39
N GLU A 525 -22.03 -3.97 -22.15
CA GLU A 525 -22.55 -5.32 -21.99
C GLU A 525 -22.56 -5.77 -20.53
N ARG A 526 -23.54 -6.60 -20.15
CA ARG A 526 -23.71 -7.05 -18.77
C ARG A 526 -22.46 -7.75 -18.20
N HIS A 527 -21.75 -8.53 -18.99
CA HIS A 527 -20.56 -9.23 -18.51
C HIS A 527 -19.37 -8.27 -18.25
N THR A 528 -19.34 -7.10 -18.91
CA THR A 528 -18.27 -6.11 -18.66
C THR A 528 -18.47 -5.36 -17.34
N VAL A 529 -19.72 -5.29 -16.83
CA VAL A 529 -20.01 -4.68 -15.52
C VAL A 529 -19.29 -5.44 -14.38
N ALA A 530 -19.17 -6.77 -14.52
CA ALA A 530 -18.42 -7.59 -13.55
C ALA A 530 -16.93 -7.16 -13.44
N ARG A 531 -16.34 -6.55 -14.45
CA ARG A 531 -14.96 -6.02 -14.37
C ARG A 531 -14.83 -4.84 -13.42
N LEU A 532 -15.91 -4.09 -13.15
CA LEU A 532 -15.89 -2.97 -12.20
C LEU A 532 -15.87 -3.44 -10.74
N ILE A 533 -16.59 -4.53 -10.42
CA ILE A 533 -16.77 -5.03 -9.05
C ILE A 533 -16.06 -6.37 -8.79
N GLY A 534 -15.51 -7.01 -9.82
CA GLY A 534 -14.92 -8.34 -9.78
C GLY A 534 -15.87 -9.44 -10.28
N ALA A 535 -15.30 -10.53 -10.76
CA ALA A 535 -16.06 -11.69 -11.24
C ALA A 535 -16.58 -12.53 -10.05
N PRO A 536 -17.81 -13.07 -10.14
CA PRO A 536 -18.35 -13.98 -9.13
C PRO A 536 -17.50 -15.26 -8.98
N PRO A 537 -17.59 -15.97 -7.83
CA PRO A 537 -16.88 -17.22 -7.63
C PRO A 537 -17.19 -18.24 -8.74
N GLY A 538 -16.14 -18.85 -9.29
CA GLY A 538 -16.25 -19.84 -10.38
C GLY A 538 -16.09 -19.28 -11.79
N TYR A 539 -15.96 -17.98 -11.98
CA TYR A 539 -15.68 -17.38 -13.28
C TYR A 539 -14.20 -17.02 -13.42
N VAL A 540 -13.68 -17.02 -14.65
CA VAL A 540 -12.31 -16.61 -14.97
C VAL A 540 -12.12 -15.14 -14.56
N GLY A 541 -11.04 -14.86 -13.77
CA GLY A 541 -10.77 -13.52 -13.24
C GLY A 541 -11.33 -13.23 -11.83
N HIS A 542 -11.84 -14.24 -11.11
CA HIS A 542 -12.31 -14.07 -9.72
C HIS A 542 -11.20 -13.57 -8.76
N ASP A 543 -9.95 -13.98 -9.00
CA ASP A 543 -8.80 -13.54 -8.20
C ASP A 543 -8.36 -12.09 -8.54
N GLU A 544 -8.80 -11.57 -9.68
CA GLU A 544 -8.61 -10.17 -10.05
C GLU A 544 -9.71 -9.34 -9.40
N GLY A 545 -9.35 -8.41 -8.50
CA GLY A 545 -10.29 -7.48 -7.87
C GLY A 545 -10.99 -6.59 -8.90
N GLY A 546 -12.15 -6.02 -8.54
CA GLY A 546 -12.88 -5.11 -9.43
C GLY A 546 -12.09 -3.84 -9.72
N GLN A 547 -12.06 -3.41 -10.98
CA GLN A 547 -11.29 -2.24 -11.42
C GLN A 547 -11.68 -0.96 -10.68
N LEU A 548 -12.98 -0.74 -10.45
CA LEU A 548 -13.49 0.43 -9.72
C LEU A 548 -13.16 0.32 -8.23
N THR A 549 -13.48 -0.81 -7.61
CA THR A 549 -13.29 -1.02 -6.17
C THR A 549 -11.82 -1.00 -5.78
N GLU A 550 -10.94 -1.63 -6.57
CA GLU A 550 -9.49 -1.59 -6.36
C GLU A 550 -8.90 -0.19 -6.57
N ALA A 551 -9.34 0.54 -7.61
CA ALA A 551 -8.84 1.88 -7.88
C ALA A 551 -9.17 2.84 -6.72
N VAL A 552 -10.40 2.79 -6.19
CA VAL A 552 -10.84 3.62 -5.07
C VAL A 552 -10.17 3.18 -3.74
N ARG A 553 -10.01 1.89 -3.49
CA ARG A 553 -9.27 1.40 -2.31
C ARG A 553 -7.83 1.87 -2.30
N ARG A 554 -7.18 1.91 -3.48
CA ARG A 554 -5.81 2.45 -3.61
C ARG A 554 -5.74 3.96 -3.50
N ARG A 555 -6.81 4.67 -3.91
CA ARG A 555 -6.90 6.14 -3.91
C ARG A 555 -8.26 6.61 -3.40
N PRO A 556 -8.49 6.54 -2.07
CA PRO A 556 -9.77 6.92 -1.49
C PRO A 556 -10.09 8.41 -1.64
N TYR A 557 -9.05 9.25 -1.85
CA TYR A 557 -9.18 10.69 -2.12
C TYR A 557 -9.06 10.93 -3.63
N SER A 558 -10.17 10.82 -4.35
CA SER A 558 -10.17 10.91 -5.82
C SER A 558 -11.48 11.47 -6.37
N VAL A 559 -11.38 11.99 -7.59
CA VAL A 559 -12.54 12.25 -8.44
C VAL A 559 -12.76 10.99 -9.29
N VAL A 560 -13.91 10.38 -9.15
CA VAL A 560 -14.32 9.23 -9.96
C VAL A 560 -15.22 9.72 -11.08
N LEU A 561 -14.73 9.66 -12.30
CA LEU A 561 -15.40 10.13 -13.50
C LEU A 561 -15.94 8.95 -14.30
N PHE A 562 -17.25 8.84 -14.41
CA PHE A 562 -17.93 7.95 -15.34
C PHE A 562 -18.24 8.73 -16.61
N ASP A 563 -17.43 8.53 -17.65
CA ASP A 563 -17.53 9.28 -18.91
C ASP A 563 -18.49 8.60 -19.87
N GLU A 564 -19.38 9.36 -20.51
CA GLU A 564 -20.43 8.90 -21.42
C GLU A 564 -21.41 7.87 -20.80
N ILE A 565 -21.95 8.22 -19.63
CA ILE A 565 -22.79 7.32 -18.81
C ILE A 565 -24.04 6.80 -19.55
N GLU A 566 -24.53 7.51 -20.56
CA GLU A 566 -25.64 7.09 -21.39
C GLU A 566 -25.35 5.83 -22.21
N LYS A 567 -24.09 5.46 -22.40
CA LYS A 567 -23.69 4.24 -23.10
C LYS A 567 -23.60 3.01 -22.19
N ALA A 568 -23.61 3.22 -20.88
CA ALA A 568 -23.44 2.18 -19.89
C ALA A 568 -24.62 1.19 -19.88
N HIS A 569 -24.34 -0.08 -19.57
CA HIS A 569 -25.39 -1.04 -19.25
C HIS A 569 -26.22 -0.59 -18.04
N SER A 570 -27.52 -0.89 -18.03
CA SER A 570 -28.45 -0.47 -16.96
C SER A 570 -28.03 -0.91 -15.54
N ASP A 571 -27.30 -2.01 -15.40
CA ASP A 571 -26.81 -2.49 -14.11
C ASP A 571 -25.82 -1.52 -13.45
N ILE A 572 -25.13 -0.67 -14.22
CA ILE A 572 -24.23 0.36 -13.67
C ILE A 572 -25.02 1.41 -12.90
N GLN A 573 -26.26 1.72 -13.30
CA GLN A 573 -27.10 2.62 -12.52
C GLN A 573 -27.41 2.06 -11.13
N ASN A 574 -27.54 0.73 -10.97
CA ASN A 574 -27.71 0.08 -9.67
C ASN A 574 -26.45 0.20 -8.80
N LEU A 575 -25.26 0.05 -9.39
CA LEU A 575 -23.99 0.24 -8.68
C LEU A 575 -23.83 1.70 -8.22
N LEU A 576 -24.19 2.65 -9.08
CA LEU A 576 -24.15 4.06 -8.74
C LEU A 576 -25.13 4.39 -7.61
N LEU A 577 -26.33 3.81 -7.60
CA LEU A 577 -27.28 3.99 -6.49
C LEU A 577 -26.67 3.54 -5.16
N GLN A 578 -26.06 2.35 -5.11
CA GLN A 578 -25.41 1.87 -3.90
C GLN A 578 -24.27 2.81 -3.45
N ILE A 579 -23.44 3.28 -4.37
CA ILE A 579 -22.36 4.23 -4.06
C ILE A 579 -22.92 5.55 -3.50
N LEU A 580 -24.01 6.06 -4.09
CA LEU A 580 -24.58 7.35 -3.71
C LEU A 580 -25.40 7.29 -2.41
N GLU A 581 -25.96 6.13 -2.05
CA GLU A 581 -26.71 5.91 -0.82
C GLU A 581 -25.81 5.52 0.35
N ASP A 582 -25.07 4.42 0.18
CA ASP A 582 -24.27 3.81 1.26
C ASP A 582 -22.84 4.37 1.33
N GLY A 583 -22.41 5.17 0.32
CA GLY A 583 -21.04 5.66 0.18
C GLY A 583 -20.02 4.54 0.08
N SER A 584 -20.44 3.34 -0.28
CA SER A 584 -19.57 2.18 -0.32
C SER A 584 -20.05 1.15 -1.34
N LEU A 585 -19.11 0.36 -1.86
CA LEU A 585 -19.38 -0.71 -2.79
C LEU A 585 -18.62 -1.97 -2.37
N THR A 586 -19.34 -3.10 -2.27
CA THR A 586 -18.73 -4.38 -1.93
C THR A 586 -18.32 -5.11 -3.20
N ASP A 587 -17.08 -5.54 -3.29
CA ASP A 587 -16.58 -6.32 -4.43
C ASP A 587 -17.06 -7.78 -4.37
N ALA A 588 -16.82 -8.53 -5.44
CA ALA A 588 -17.20 -9.94 -5.53
C ALA A 588 -16.45 -10.85 -4.51
N GLN A 589 -15.37 -10.35 -3.91
CA GLN A 589 -14.63 -11.04 -2.85
C GLN A 589 -15.14 -10.67 -1.43
N GLY A 590 -16.21 -9.87 -1.32
CA GLY A 590 -16.76 -9.42 -0.05
C GLY A 590 -16.03 -8.24 0.58
N ARG A 591 -15.04 -7.64 -0.10
CA ARG A 591 -14.27 -6.51 0.42
C ARG A 591 -14.98 -5.21 0.11
N LYS A 592 -15.12 -4.35 1.10
CA LYS A 592 -15.79 -3.06 0.98
C LYS A 592 -14.82 -1.98 0.46
N ALA A 593 -15.22 -1.23 -0.55
CA ALA A 593 -14.56 -0.02 -1.01
C ALA A 593 -15.35 1.20 -0.53
N ASP A 594 -14.68 2.15 0.12
CA ASP A 594 -15.28 3.34 0.71
C ASP A 594 -15.16 4.53 -0.27
N PHE A 595 -16.30 5.12 -0.63
CA PHE A 595 -16.44 6.27 -1.52
C PHE A 595 -16.75 7.57 -0.78
N SER A 596 -16.82 7.57 0.56
CA SER A 596 -17.18 8.76 1.36
C SER A 596 -16.25 9.96 1.14
N ASN A 597 -15.00 9.69 0.75
CA ASN A 597 -13.99 10.70 0.45
C ASN A 597 -13.79 10.95 -1.05
N THR A 598 -14.68 10.46 -1.92
CA THR A 598 -14.62 10.67 -3.37
C THR A 598 -15.61 11.73 -3.84
N ILE A 599 -15.33 12.30 -5.01
CA ILE A 599 -16.29 13.10 -5.76
C ILE A 599 -16.69 12.29 -7.00
N ILE A 600 -17.98 12.00 -7.13
CA ILE A 600 -18.53 11.24 -8.25
C ILE A 600 -19.00 12.20 -9.33
N LEU A 601 -18.46 12.03 -10.52
CA LEU A 601 -18.84 12.82 -11.70
C LEU A 601 -19.34 11.88 -12.80
N LEU A 602 -20.52 12.18 -13.31
CA LEU A 602 -21.09 11.51 -14.47
C LEU A 602 -21.08 12.49 -15.64
N THR A 603 -20.57 12.13 -16.81
CA THR A 603 -20.71 12.97 -18.00
C THR A 603 -21.68 12.34 -18.97
N SER A 604 -22.47 13.17 -19.63
CA SER A 604 -23.37 12.73 -20.67
C SER A 604 -23.47 13.75 -21.80
N ASN A 605 -23.78 13.25 -22.99
CA ASN A 605 -24.09 14.05 -24.18
C ASN A 605 -25.59 14.17 -24.43
N LEU A 606 -26.42 13.66 -23.52
CA LEU A 606 -27.90 13.85 -23.60
C LEU A 606 -28.21 15.34 -23.58
N GLY A 607 -29.23 15.75 -24.33
CA GLY A 607 -29.60 17.14 -24.50
C GLY A 607 -28.62 17.99 -25.35
N ALA A 608 -27.55 17.41 -25.87
CA ALA A 608 -26.55 18.15 -26.67
C ALA A 608 -27.19 18.81 -27.91
N ARG A 609 -28.19 18.16 -28.54
CA ARG A 609 -28.90 18.73 -29.68
C ARG A 609 -29.77 19.92 -29.27
N CYS A 610 -30.40 19.87 -28.10
CA CYS A 610 -31.19 20.97 -27.55
C CYS A 610 -30.32 22.18 -27.24
N LEU A 611 -29.13 21.94 -26.68
CA LEU A 611 -28.19 23.00 -26.33
C LEU A 611 -27.46 23.61 -27.54
N ALA A 612 -27.21 22.83 -28.60
CA ALA A 612 -26.51 23.28 -29.82
C ALA A 612 -27.41 23.99 -30.85
N GLY A 613 -28.73 24.09 -30.62
CA GLY A 613 -29.70 24.66 -31.60
C GLY A 613 -29.36 26.10 -32.03
N GLN A 614 -29.16 26.28 -33.35
CA GLN A 614 -28.70 27.53 -33.98
C GLN A 614 -29.82 28.47 -34.41
N THR A 615 -30.99 28.49 -33.81
CA THR A 615 -32.00 29.51 -34.11
C THR A 615 -31.72 30.76 -33.31
N ALA A 616 -31.18 31.79 -33.98
CA ALA A 616 -30.96 33.10 -33.37
C ALA A 616 -32.33 33.76 -33.07
N PRO A 617 -32.69 34.04 -31.81
CA PRO A 617 -33.90 34.77 -31.49
C PRO A 617 -33.68 36.26 -31.77
N LEU A 618 -34.65 36.91 -32.39
CA LEU A 618 -34.66 38.35 -32.59
C LEU A 618 -35.01 39.06 -31.27
N GLY A 619 -34.02 39.66 -30.60
CA GLY A 619 -34.19 40.52 -29.42
C GLY A 619 -33.30 40.23 -28.23
N PHE A 620 -32.76 41.28 -27.54
CA PHE A 620 -31.81 41.18 -26.45
C PHE A 620 -32.31 40.48 -25.17
N GLY A 621 -33.61 40.39 -24.93
CA GLY A 621 -34.17 39.66 -23.76
C GLY A 621 -34.52 38.20 -24.05
N ALA A 622 -34.60 37.83 -25.35
CA ALA A 622 -34.99 36.48 -25.79
C ALA A 622 -33.87 35.44 -25.64
N VAL A 623 -32.60 35.86 -25.71
CA VAL A 623 -31.44 34.95 -25.66
C VAL A 623 -31.29 34.26 -24.29
N ALA A 624 -31.41 34.99 -23.19
CA ALA A 624 -31.27 34.42 -21.84
C ALA A 624 -32.45 33.48 -21.51
N ALA A 625 -33.67 33.85 -21.90
CA ALA A 625 -34.86 33.02 -21.70
C ALA A 625 -34.82 31.74 -22.56
N GLU A 626 -34.30 31.83 -23.79
CA GLU A 626 -34.14 30.69 -24.69
C GLU A 626 -33.07 29.72 -24.22
N ASN A 627 -31.92 30.22 -23.73
CA ASN A 627 -30.87 29.39 -23.12
C ASN A 627 -31.37 28.68 -21.87
N ALA A 628 -32.16 29.33 -21.01
CA ALA A 628 -32.78 28.72 -19.85
C ALA A 628 -33.77 27.59 -20.27
N ARG A 629 -34.58 27.82 -21.32
CA ARG A 629 -35.52 26.83 -21.84
C ARG A 629 -34.79 25.62 -22.43
N ARG A 630 -33.73 25.83 -23.20
CA ARG A 630 -32.87 24.75 -23.76
C ARG A 630 -32.20 23.95 -22.64
N GLY A 631 -31.73 24.60 -21.60
CA GLY A 631 -31.18 23.94 -20.40
C GLY A 631 -32.22 23.05 -19.72
N GLN A 632 -33.48 23.56 -19.56
CA GLN A 632 -34.56 22.77 -18.99
C GLN A 632 -34.91 21.54 -19.85
N GLN A 633 -34.93 21.68 -21.17
CA GLN A 633 -35.17 20.57 -22.08
C GLN A 633 -34.08 19.50 -21.99
N ALA A 634 -32.81 19.90 -21.92
CA ALA A 634 -31.69 18.97 -21.75
C ALA A 634 -31.75 18.20 -20.41
N VAL A 635 -32.13 18.88 -19.32
CA VAL A 635 -32.38 18.24 -18.01
C VAL A 635 -33.56 17.29 -18.07
N GLN A 636 -34.64 17.65 -18.81
CA GLN A 636 -35.79 16.80 -18.97
C GLN A 636 -35.46 15.52 -19.75
N GLU A 637 -34.69 15.61 -20.83
CA GLU A 637 -34.21 14.46 -21.61
C GLU A 637 -33.34 13.52 -20.71
N ALA A 638 -32.51 14.09 -19.86
CA ALA A 638 -31.74 13.30 -18.90
C ALA A 638 -32.64 12.61 -17.87
N LYS A 639 -33.70 13.29 -17.36
CA LYS A 639 -34.64 12.69 -16.41
C LYS A 639 -35.48 11.56 -17.04
N GLU A 640 -35.72 11.60 -18.33
CA GLU A 640 -36.41 10.54 -19.06
C GLU A 640 -35.50 9.32 -19.30
N PHE A 641 -34.21 9.55 -19.46
CA PHE A 641 -33.24 8.49 -19.70
C PHE A 641 -32.79 7.78 -18.41
N PHE A 642 -32.45 8.55 -17.38
CA PHE A 642 -31.97 7.99 -16.10
C PHE A 642 -33.13 7.67 -15.16
N ARG A 643 -32.93 6.68 -14.30
CA ARG A 643 -33.93 6.33 -13.29
C ARG A 643 -34.19 7.51 -12.34
N PRO A 644 -35.42 7.76 -11.94
CA PRO A 644 -35.78 8.84 -11.02
C PRO A 644 -34.99 8.76 -9.69
N GLU A 645 -34.74 7.54 -9.20
CA GLU A 645 -33.98 7.30 -7.96
C GLU A 645 -32.54 7.82 -8.08
N LEU A 646 -31.88 7.56 -9.22
CA LEU A 646 -30.52 8.03 -9.47
C LEU A 646 -30.49 9.56 -9.55
N MET A 647 -31.42 10.15 -10.30
CA MET A 647 -31.51 11.62 -10.42
C MET A 647 -31.78 12.31 -9.07
N GLY A 648 -32.57 11.67 -8.18
CA GLY A 648 -32.87 12.17 -6.84
C GLY A 648 -31.69 12.08 -5.87
N ARG A 649 -30.65 11.27 -6.17
CA ARG A 649 -29.46 11.10 -5.33
C ARG A 649 -28.27 11.98 -5.76
N LEU A 650 -28.35 12.58 -6.95
CA LEU A 650 -27.36 13.54 -7.43
C LEU A 650 -27.53 14.89 -6.71
N ASP A 651 -26.42 15.49 -6.35
CA ASP A 651 -26.39 16.80 -5.67
C ASP A 651 -26.71 17.94 -6.63
N GLU A 652 -26.27 17.81 -7.89
CA GLU A 652 -26.43 18.86 -8.90
C GLU A 652 -26.37 18.28 -10.32
N THR A 653 -27.20 18.86 -11.21
CA THR A 653 -27.07 18.64 -12.65
C THR A 653 -26.45 19.89 -13.26
N VAL A 654 -25.22 19.78 -13.71
CA VAL A 654 -24.40 20.89 -14.21
C VAL A 654 -24.51 20.96 -15.73
N LEU A 655 -25.01 22.08 -16.23
CA LEU A 655 -25.12 22.34 -17.65
C LEU A 655 -23.85 23.01 -18.18
N PHE A 656 -23.34 22.51 -19.29
CA PHE A 656 -22.23 23.09 -20.04
C PHE A 656 -22.75 23.80 -21.29
N ASP A 657 -22.50 25.08 -21.33
CA ASP A 657 -22.90 25.91 -22.48
C ASP A 657 -22.00 25.62 -23.70
N PRO A 658 -22.51 25.74 -24.94
CA PRO A 658 -21.67 25.73 -26.14
C PRO A 658 -20.59 26.82 -26.06
N LEU A 659 -19.40 26.52 -26.56
CA LEU A 659 -18.29 27.48 -26.55
C LEU A 659 -18.52 28.58 -27.60
N GLU A 660 -18.12 29.80 -27.27
CA GLU A 660 -18.12 30.93 -28.19
C GLU A 660 -16.74 31.09 -28.87
N PRO A 661 -16.63 31.72 -30.05
CA PRO A 661 -15.34 31.95 -30.74
C PRO A 661 -14.31 32.66 -29.88
N ALA A 662 -14.72 33.66 -29.10
CA ALA A 662 -13.83 34.39 -28.18
C ALA A 662 -13.25 33.47 -27.08
N GLN A 663 -14.02 32.51 -26.61
CA GLN A 663 -13.58 31.52 -25.60
C GLN A 663 -12.63 30.49 -26.22
N LEU A 664 -12.85 30.12 -27.49
CA LEU A 664 -11.94 29.25 -28.24
C LEU A 664 -10.56 29.88 -28.42
N ALA A 665 -10.49 31.22 -28.66
CA ALA A 665 -9.21 31.92 -28.73
C ALA A 665 -8.43 31.85 -27.41
N GLY A 666 -9.12 32.01 -26.26
CA GLY A 666 -8.49 31.83 -24.95
C GLY A 666 -8.04 30.39 -24.70
N ILE A 667 -8.82 29.38 -25.18
CA ILE A 667 -8.42 27.98 -25.09
C ILE A 667 -7.20 27.69 -25.98
N ALA A 668 -7.13 28.29 -27.20
CA ALA A 668 -5.98 28.17 -28.09
C ALA A 668 -4.71 28.73 -27.45
N ASP A 669 -4.80 29.94 -26.87
CA ASP A 669 -3.71 30.60 -26.14
C ASP A 669 -3.17 29.68 -25.02
N ARG A 670 -4.05 29.09 -24.21
CA ARG A 670 -3.65 28.15 -23.15
C ARG A 670 -2.99 26.89 -23.69
N LEU A 671 -3.51 26.29 -24.76
CA LEU A 671 -2.91 25.11 -25.40
C LEU A 671 -1.51 25.41 -25.95
N LEU A 672 -1.31 26.62 -26.48
CA LEU A 672 0.00 27.11 -26.94
C LEU A 672 0.96 27.33 -25.76
N CYS A 673 0.51 27.91 -24.65
CA CYS A 673 1.32 28.01 -23.42
C CYS A 673 1.72 26.63 -22.88
N GLU A 674 0.84 25.66 -22.89
CA GLU A 674 1.17 24.27 -22.52
C GLU A 674 2.22 23.65 -23.45
N LEU A 675 2.13 23.95 -24.75
CA LEU A 675 3.11 23.51 -25.76
C LEU A 675 4.47 24.18 -25.54
N GLU A 676 4.49 25.49 -25.26
CA GLU A 676 5.72 26.25 -24.90
C GLU A 676 6.42 25.63 -23.69
N ALA A 677 5.66 25.33 -22.63
CA ALA A 677 6.21 24.68 -21.43
C ALA A 677 6.76 23.26 -21.71
N ARG A 678 6.14 22.52 -22.64
CA ARG A 678 6.65 21.19 -23.08
C ARG A 678 7.91 21.32 -23.91
N ALA A 679 7.94 22.28 -24.85
CA ALA A 679 9.11 22.56 -25.67
C ALA A 679 10.31 22.99 -24.81
N ALA A 680 10.09 23.86 -23.82
CA ALA A 680 11.11 24.28 -22.88
C ALA A 680 11.77 23.14 -22.10
N LYS A 681 10.98 22.13 -21.68
CA LYS A 681 11.52 20.91 -21.05
C LYS A 681 12.43 20.08 -21.95
N GLN A 682 12.28 20.24 -23.27
CA GLN A 682 13.13 19.58 -24.27
C GLN A 682 14.30 20.46 -24.73
N GLY A 683 14.46 21.67 -24.12
CA GLY A 683 15.52 22.61 -24.43
C GLY A 683 15.25 23.55 -25.62
N TYR A 684 14.00 23.60 -26.12
CA TYR A 684 13.57 24.48 -27.19
C TYR A 684 12.73 25.64 -26.67
N THR A 685 13.00 26.85 -27.10
CA THR A 685 12.24 28.04 -26.71
C THR A 685 11.18 28.33 -27.76
N LEU A 686 9.89 28.07 -27.42
CA LEU A 686 8.74 28.40 -28.27
C LEU A 686 7.99 29.59 -27.64
N ARG A 687 7.49 30.50 -28.45
CA ARG A 687 6.53 31.56 -28.10
C ARG A 687 5.44 31.59 -29.14
N HIS A 688 4.30 32.17 -28.80
CA HIS A 688 3.22 32.42 -29.74
C HIS A 688 2.72 33.85 -29.65
N THR A 689 2.06 34.32 -30.73
CA THR A 689 1.39 35.62 -30.78
C THR A 689 -0.11 35.46 -30.55
N GLN A 690 -0.78 36.52 -30.08
CA GLN A 690 -2.24 36.52 -29.97
C GLN A 690 -2.95 36.32 -31.33
N ALA A 691 -2.30 36.77 -32.43
CA ALA A 691 -2.77 36.58 -33.79
C ALA A 691 -2.84 35.07 -34.12
N ALA A 692 -1.78 34.33 -33.81
CA ALA A 692 -1.77 32.87 -33.98
C ALA A 692 -2.89 32.17 -33.19
N ALA A 693 -3.13 32.56 -31.94
CA ALA A 693 -4.20 31.98 -31.12
C ALA A 693 -5.60 32.26 -31.74
N LYS A 694 -5.84 33.46 -32.25
CA LYS A 694 -7.11 33.82 -32.91
C LYS A 694 -7.32 33.08 -34.23
N VAL A 695 -6.29 32.98 -35.07
CA VAL A 695 -6.36 32.23 -36.34
C VAL A 695 -6.59 30.76 -36.08
N LEU A 696 -5.94 30.14 -35.10
CA LEU A 696 -6.18 28.73 -34.73
C LEU A 696 -7.59 28.49 -34.22
N ALA A 697 -8.18 29.46 -33.50
CA ALA A 697 -9.53 29.36 -32.99
C ALA A 697 -10.58 29.43 -34.11
N GLY A 698 -10.29 30.23 -35.18
CA GLY A 698 -11.20 30.45 -36.27
C GLY A 698 -12.45 31.28 -35.91
N ASP A 699 -13.21 31.70 -36.89
CA ASP A 699 -14.44 32.52 -36.72
C ASP A 699 -15.67 31.69 -36.37
N LYS A 700 -15.61 30.37 -36.53
CA LYS A 700 -16.74 29.45 -36.30
C LYS A 700 -16.35 28.37 -35.32
N VAL A 701 -17.26 28.05 -34.41
CA VAL A 701 -17.08 26.93 -33.48
C VAL A 701 -17.06 25.61 -34.25
N PRO A 702 -15.99 24.83 -34.17
CA PRO A 702 -15.93 23.56 -34.86
C PRO A 702 -16.90 22.53 -34.23
N PRO A 703 -17.37 21.53 -34.99
CA PRO A 703 -18.39 20.55 -34.55
C PRO A 703 -18.04 19.82 -33.26
N TYR A 704 -16.74 19.63 -33.01
CA TYR A 704 -16.21 18.93 -31.79
C TYR A 704 -15.55 19.90 -30.79
N GLY A 705 -15.83 21.20 -30.89
CA GLY A 705 -15.40 22.22 -29.95
C GLY A 705 -13.87 22.22 -29.68
N ALA A 706 -13.47 22.37 -28.43
CA ALA A 706 -12.06 22.41 -28.04
C ALA A 706 -11.25 21.15 -28.37
N ARG A 707 -11.88 19.99 -28.61
CA ARG A 707 -11.17 18.75 -29.01
C ARG A 707 -10.61 18.90 -30.43
N GLU A 708 -11.34 19.54 -31.33
CA GLU A 708 -10.86 19.81 -32.70
C GLU A 708 -9.81 20.89 -32.71
N LEU A 709 -10.01 21.95 -31.92
CA LEU A 709 -9.00 23.00 -31.72
C LEU A 709 -7.65 22.43 -31.25
N ARG A 710 -7.66 21.51 -30.30
CA ARG A 710 -6.42 20.83 -29.86
C ARG A 710 -5.72 20.09 -31.00
N ARG A 711 -6.48 19.44 -31.89
CA ARG A 711 -5.93 18.77 -33.09
C ARG A 711 -5.35 19.79 -34.07
N THR A 712 -5.99 20.93 -34.23
CA THR A 712 -5.52 22.02 -35.11
C THR A 712 -4.20 22.59 -34.58
N VAL A 713 -4.11 22.89 -33.28
CA VAL A 713 -2.87 23.35 -32.64
C VAL A 713 -1.74 22.31 -32.80
N SER A 714 -2.05 21.02 -32.60
CA SER A 714 -1.05 19.95 -32.76
C SER A 714 -0.54 19.87 -34.19
N ARG A 715 -1.41 19.98 -35.21
CA ARG A 715 -0.99 19.92 -36.60
C ARG A 715 -0.24 21.17 -37.05
N ALA A 716 -0.71 22.37 -36.64
CA ALA A 716 -0.17 23.62 -37.17
C ALA A 716 1.15 24.02 -36.48
N VAL A 717 1.29 23.77 -35.19
CA VAL A 717 2.44 24.25 -34.41
C VAL A 717 3.34 23.11 -33.93
N GLU A 718 2.75 22.09 -33.26
CA GLU A 718 3.52 20.98 -32.66
C GLU A 718 4.21 20.15 -33.75
N GLN A 719 3.52 19.80 -34.83
CA GLN A 719 4.06 19.07 -35.96
C GLN A 719 5.15 19.89 -36.66
N ALA A 720 4.90 21.18 -36.94
CA ALA A 720 5.88 22.04 -37.61
C ALA A 720 7.18 22.18 -36.80
N LEU A 721 7.09 22.26 -35.47
CA LEU A 721 8.27 22.26 -34.59
C LEU A 721 8.96 20.88 -34.58
N ALA A 722 8.18 19.81 -34.49
CA ALA A 722 8.73 18.44 -34.51
C ALA A 722 9.47 18.11 -35.82
N ASP A 723 8.92 18.53 -36.97
CA ASP A 723 9.55 18.33 -38.27
C ASP A 723 10.91 19.07 -38.37
N ARG A 724 10.99 20.28 -37.82
CA ARG A 724 12.25 21.03 -37.76
C ARG A 724 13.27 20.38 -36.84
N ILE A 725 12.83 19.86 -35.71
CA ILE A 725 13.69 19.10 -34.77
C ILE A 725 14.22 17.83 -35.45
N ALA A 726 13.34 17.08 -36.11
CA ALA A 726 13.71 15.85 -36.82
C ALA A 726 14.66 16.09 -38.00
N ALA A 727 14.47 17.20 -38.72
CA ALA A 727 15.37 17.62 -39.80
C ALA A 727 16.71 18.20 -39.32
N GLY A 728 16.92 18.31 -38.00
CA GLY A 728 18.13 18.96 -37.43
C GLY A 728 18.25 20.48 -37.66
N SER A 729 17.20 21.09 -38.19
CA SER A 729 17.14 22.54 -38.43
C SER A 729 16.76 23.33 -37.18
N ALA A 730 16.08 22.73 -36.20
CA ALA A 730 15.84 23.34 -34.91
C ALA A 730 17.05 23.24 -33.97
N ARG A 731 17.50 24.39 -33.44
CA ARG A 731 18.65 24.47 -32.53
C ARG A 731 18.21 24.85 -31.13
N PRO A 732 18.72 24.19 -30.08
CA PRO A 732 18.52 24.63 -28.69
C PRO A 732 19.04 26.06 -28.50
N GLY A 733 18.28 26.89 -27.77
CA GLY A 733 18.65 28.29 -27.49
C GLY A 733 18.20 29.29 -28.57
N VAL A 734 17.57 28.87 -29.66
CA VAL A 734 16.91 29.74 -30.64
C VAL A 734 15.44 29.91 -30.24
N LEU A 735 14.94 31.16 -30.36
CA LEU A 735 13.54 31.47 -30.13
C LEU A 735 12.72 31.17 -31.40
N TYR A 736 11.77 30.27 -31.29
CA TYR A 736 10.78 29.98 -32.32
C TYR A 736 9.48 30.70 -31.96
N THR A 737 8.94 31.50 -32.88
CA THR A 737 7.68 32.20 -32.67
C THR A 737 6.62 31.68 -33.64
N ALA A 738 5.53 31.15 -33.09
CA ALA A 738 4.35 30.79 -33.85
C ALA A 738 3.53 32.07 -34.09
N ASP A 739 3.42 32.48 -35.33
CA ASP A 739 2.69 33.68 -35.75
C ASP A 739 1.71 33.36 -36.88
N ALA A 740 0.81 34.28 -37.18
CA ALA A 740 -0.10 34.22 -38.30
C ALA A 740 0.38 35.10 -39.46
N ASP A 741 0.43 34.59 -40.68
CA ASP A 741 0.67 35.38 -41.88
C ASP A 741 -0.55 36.16 -42.32
N ALA A 742 -0.39 36.99 -43.36
CA ALA A 742 -1.45 37.81 -43.91
C ALA A 742 -2.61 36.96 -44.53
N ASP A 743 -2.33 35.73 -44.91
CA ASP A 743 -3.28 34.79 -45.50
C ASP A 743 -3.98 33.87 -44.46
N GLY A 744 -3.65 34.08 -43.16
CA GLY A 744 -4.24 33.31 -42.06
C GLY A 744 -3.62 31.92 -41.87
N HIS A 745 -2.40 31.66 -42.34
CA HIS A 745 -1.69 30.43 -42.05
C HIS A 745 -0.74 30.63 -40.88
N ILE A 746 -0.54 29.56 -40.11
CA ILE A 746 0.41 29.57 -38.99
C ILE A 746 1.82 29.32 -39.52
N ILE A 747 2.71 30.23 -39.23
CA ILE A 747 4.15 30.15 -39.57
C ILE A 747 5.01 30.14 -38.31
N LEU A 748 6.08 29.34 -38.35
CA LEU A 748 7.11 29.30 -37.32
C LEU A 748 8.30 30.16 -37.79
N THR A 749 8.51 31.33 -37.15
CA THR A 749 9.64 32.22 -37.42
C THR A 749 10.75 32.00 -36.43
N GLU A 750 12.01 32.21 -36.88
CA GLU A 750 13.20 32.17 -36.01
C GLU A 750 13.57 33.57 -35.58
N GLY A 751 13.73 33.77 -34.29
CA GLY A 751 14.17 35.04 -33.70
C GLY A 751 15.39 34.86 -32.80
N THR A 752 16.13 35.95 -32.61
CA THR A 752 17.21 35.98 -31.62
C THR A 752 16.64 36.33 -30.25
N LEU A 753 17.11 35.66 -29.19
CA LEU A 753 16.70 35.88 -27.78
C LEU A 753 16.89 37.34 -27.27
N ALA A 754 17.47 38.23 -28.07
CA ALA A 754 17.81 39.60 -27.68
C ALA A 754 16.65 40.64 -27.77
N ALA A 755 15.43 40.22 -28.13
CA ALA A 755 14.35 41.18 -28.42
C ALA A 755 13.19 41.21 -27.38
N CYS A 756 13.36 40.58 -26.19
CA CYS A 756 12.33 40.59 -25.13
C CYS A 756 12.99 40.83 -23.75
N VAL A 757 13.31 42.12 -23.43
CA VAL A 757 13.43 42.62 -22.07
C VAL A 757 12.30 43.62 -21.85
#